data_6fd0e3b0b851a1a501793718dc8aed2e
#
_entry.id   6fd0e3b0b851a1a501793718dc8aed2e
#
_cell.length_a   1.000
_cell.length_b   1.000
_cell.length_c   1.000
_cell.angle_alpha   90.00
_cell.angle_beta   90.00
_cell.angle_gamma   90.00
#
_symmetry.space_group_name_H-M   'P 1'
#
loop_
_entity.id
_entity.type
_entity.pdbx_description
1 polymer ?
#
loop_
_entity_poly.entity_id
_entity_poly.type
_entity_poly.pdbx_seq_one_letter_code
_entity_poly.pdbx_strand_id
1 'polypeptide(L)'
;MKDRLTNLSYLRIFCEILLCIGIIIAFLYFGLHSDPFHTILTKIAPISVYLFFLSILVASIVAYSSWSGNQFLERIRLLSPYLSQRHKILILLTISICLSFIPVFTVWSNVTYLLNNIGGTLPLFDAGWYYQGAEEILHTGMLDSVNQRRPLNTLFLASQLLITNLSFRYALLLQSAVFGVSAFFASCALARTHGKSAGFVMFAALFGLSGIFLPEVLTESLGIIFGCVAFALLWSGIHEKNQFQFLSGLFFLTIALMTRAGPMLILPFSILFAGYLFMQHRKFNRGILLVAAFVVLLGVLFNQSLIWLFGDSPGLPGGNFAFILYGLAAGGKGWTQYQIDFPNLTGSEAQISSFVYEQSFNLILQNPARFAATIVNRLIIEPMNFFMDAFQSLFFGNFLEHAPDMTVLLLVSLIYGVIILGFLRFIFSCRKEPICYFLIGAIITTWVALPFFYGDAPFRSLAAIFPIIAAIFALGTVGWRHDPSQTPASGINPLIFAKVTSIIGIVILIAAFFAPFVGPGLLGFMLAGTPESDYNSHLATNLTGDQTFTMRVDKNLPYIEIIENTGSEHTFAPMVRKENFVIPEWIRQYYNFWEFPDDPSYPILLRGYDTTTNQTVLILAPRGFIPEKRQIVTFSATCTNCPDAEFPGPLRIYAVT
;
A
#
# COMPACT_ATOMS: atom_id res chain seq x y z
N MET A 1 37.79 -33.87 -5.61
CA MET A 1 36.60 -34.37 -4.89
C MET A 1 35.85 -33.22 -4.19
N LYS A 2 36.53 -32.28 -3.55
CA LYS A 2 35.93 -31.09 -2.89
C LYS A 2 35.15 -30.21 -3.89
N ASP A 3 35.66 -29.98 -5.08
CA ASP A 3 35.00 -29.13 -6.11
C ASP A 3 33.74 -29.78 -6.72
N ARG A 4 33.69 -31.12 -6.80
CA ARG A 4 32.47 -31.83 -7.24
C ARG A 4 31.36 -31.77 -6.19
N LEU A 5 31.68 -31.76 -4.90
CA LEU A 5 30.71 -31.65 -3.82
C LEU A 5 30.15 -30.22 -3.71
N THR A 6 30.98 -29.19 -3.98
CA THR A 6 30.51 -27.80 -4.05
C THR A 6 29.58 -27.56 -5.24
N ASN A 7 29.91 -28.10 -6.42
CA ASN A 7 29.05 -27.96 -7.61
C ASN A 7 27.69 -28.66 -7.45
N LEU A 8 27.66 -29.85 -6.80
CA LEU A 8 26.41 -30.55 -6.47
C LEU A 8 25.54 -29.74 -5.48
N SER A 9 26.14 -29.02 -4.56
CA SER A 9 25.40 -28.16 -3.61
C SER A 9 24.78 -26.93 -4.30
N TYR A 10 25.49 -26.33 -5.24
CA TYR A 10 24.93 -25.20 -6.03
C TYR A 10 23.80 -25.66 -6.95
N LEU A 11 23.96 -26.80 -7.63
CA LEU A 11 22.90 -27.34 -8.50
C LEU A 11 21.65 -27.65 -7.69
N ARG A 12 21.79 -28.23 -6.50
CA ARG A 12 20.65 -28.49 -5.61
C ARG A 12 19.93 -27.19 -5.21
N ILE A 13 20.66 -26.14 -4.80
CA ILE A 13 20.10 -24.83 -4.44
C ILE A 13 19.35 -24.24 -5.65
N PHE A 14 19.94 -24.31 -6.82
CA PHE A 14 19.33 -23.83 -8.06
C PHE A 14 18.01 -24.56 -8.36
N CYS A 15 17.97 -25.89 -8.25
CA CYS A 15 16.74 -26.67 -8.42
C CYS A 15 15.66 -26.31 -7.39
N GLU A 16 16.05 -26.06 -6.13
CA GLU A 16 15.13 -25.65 -5.07
C GLU A 16 14.51 -24.27 -5.36
N ILE A 17 15.31 -23.31 -5.82
CA ILE A 17 14.82 -21.99 -6.23
C ILE A 17 13.87 -22.10 -7.43
N LEU A 18 14.22 -22.90 -8.44
CA LEU A 18 13.36 -23.15 -9.60
C LEU A 18 12.04 -23.78 -9.20
N LEU A 19 12.05 -24.73 -8.26
CA LEU A 19 10.81 -25.32 -7.72
C LEU A 19 9.94 -24.28 -7.03
N CYS A 20 10.51 -23.41 -6.19
CA CYS A 20 9.79 -22.34 -5.54
C CYS A 20 9.18 -21.35 -6.56
N ILE A 21 9.96 -20.97 -7.56
CA ILE A 21 9.47 -20.12 -8.67
C ILE A 21 8.33 -20.83 -9.42
N GLY A 22 8.50 -22.12 -9.72
CA GLY A 22 7.47 -22.94 -10.37
C GLY A 22 6.16 -22.99 -9.56
N ILE A 23 6.23 -23.09 -8.23
CA ILE A 23 5.06 -23.04 -7.35
C ILE A 23 4.38 -21.67 -7.40
N ILE A 24 5.15 -20.59 -7.36
CA ILE A 24 4.62 -19.23 -7.46
C ILE A 24 3.92 -19.03 -8.81
N ILE A 25 4.57 -19.43 -9.92
CA ILE A 25 3.99 -19.33 -11.27
C ILE A 25 2.71 -20.17 -11.38
N ALA A 26 2.72 -21.40 -10.87
CA ALA A 26 1.53 -22.24 -10.85
C ALA A 26 0.39 -21.62 -10.05
N PHE A 27 0.68 -21.03 -8.90
CA PHE A 27 -0.30 -20.34 -8.08
C PHE A 27 -0.86 -19.09 -8.79
N LEU A 28 -0.01 -18.31 -9.45
CA LEU A 28 -0.42 -17.16 -10.26
C LEU A 28 -1.28 -17.60 -11.45
N TYR A 29 -0.86 -18.63 -12.18
CA TYR A 29 -1.65 -19.18 -13.29
C TYR A 29 -3.04 -19.62 -12.82
N PHE A 30 -3.10 -20.34 -11.70
CA PHE A 30 -4.35 -20.79 -11.12
C PHE A 30 -5.22 -19.61 -10.67
N GLY A 31 -4.63 -18.62 -10.03
CA GLY A 31 -5.32 -17.39 -9.60
C GLY A 31 -5.84 -16.52 -10.76
N LEU A 32 -5.20 -16.59 -11.93
CA LEU A 32 -5.59 -15.80 -13.10
C LEU A 32 -6.64 -16.48 -13.99
N HIS A 33 -6.69 -17.84 -14.00
CA HIS A 33 -7.44 -18.60 -15.02
C HIS A 33 -8.43 -19.63 -14.45
N SER A 34 -8.51 -19.80 -13.11
CA SER A 34 -9.32 -20.86 -12.54
C SER A 34 -10.65 -20.35 -11.99
N ASP A 35 -11.75 -20.57 -12.71
CA ASP A 35 -13.10 -20.27 -12.23
C ASP A 35 -13.43 -20.92 -10.86
N PRO A 36 -13.07 -22.21 -10.61
CA PRO A 36 -13.26 -22.80 -9.30
C PRO A 36 -12.53 -22.06 -8.18
N PHE A 37 -11.31 -21.57 -8.45
CA PHE A 37 -10.54 -20.80 -7.47
C PHE A 37 -11.23 -19.47 -7.15
N HIS A 38 -11.68 -18.74 -8.16
CA HIS A 38 -12.45 -17.51 -7.98
C HIS A 38 -13.76 -17.75 -7.23
N THR A 39 -14.47 -18.83 -7.54
CA THR A 39 -15.69 -19.24 -6.81
C THR A 39 -15.40 -19.54 -5.33
N ILE A 40 -14.27 -20.17 -5.03
CA ILE A 40 -13.84 -20.41 -3.64
C ILE A 40 -13.53 -19.10 -2.94
N LEU A 41 -12.77 -18.20 -3.58
CA LEU A 41 -12.44 -16.89 -3.01
C LEU A 41 -13.68 -16.05 -2.74
N THR A 42 -14.65 -16.05 -3.65
CA THR A 42 -15.93 -15.35 -3.46
C THR A 42 -16.70 -15.86 -2.23
N LYS A 43 -16.66 -17.17 -1.97
CA LYS A 43 -17.29 -17.77 -0.78
C LYS A 43 -16.49 -17.55 0.51
N ILE A 44 -15.17 -17.49 0.42
CA ILE A 44 -14.28 -17.33 1.58
C ILE A 44 -14.15 -15.86 1.99
N ALA A 45 -14.24 -14.91 1.06
CA ALA A 45 -14.07 -13.49 1.37
C ALA A 45 -14.93 -13.01 2.55
N PRO A 46 -16.23 -13.34 2.65
CA PRO A 46 -17.05 -12.93 3.79
C PRO A 46 -16.64 -13.57 5.12
N ILE A 47 -15.99 -14.74 5.07
CA ILE A 47 -15.51 -15.47 6.26
C ILE A 47 -14.02 -15.28 6.52
N SER A 48 -13.32 -14.57 5.67
CA SER A 48 -11.85 -14.34 5.78
C SER A 48 -11.46 -13.75 7.13
N VAL A 49 -12.28 -12.87 7.67
CA VAL A 49 -12.13 -12.26 8.99
C VAL A 49 -12.18 -13.28 10.10
N TYR A 50 -13.17 -14.15 10.07
CA TYR A 50 -13.28 -15.23 11.07
C TYR A 50 -12.07 -16.15 11.00
N LEU A 51 -11.62 -16.49 9.79
CA LEU A 51 -10.43 -17.30 9.56
C LEU A 51 -9.16 -16.59 10.06
N PHE A 52 -9.06 -15.27 9.88
CA PHE A 52 -7.97 -14.47 10.40
C PHE A 52 -7.92 -14.52 11.93
N PHE A 53 -9.04 -14.25 12.61
CA PHE A 53 -9.10 -14.31 14.07
C PHE A 53 -8.93 -15.73 14.61
N LEU A 54 -9.49 -16.72 13.93
CA LEU A 54 -9.27 -18.12 14.27
C LEU A 54 -7.78 -18.47 14.16
N SER A 55 -7.09 -18.01 13.12
CA SER A 55 -5.65 -18.25 12.95
C SER A 55 -4.83 -17.62 14.08
N ILE A 56 -5.15 -16.41 14.49
CA ILE A 56 -4.52 -15.74 15.64
C ILE A 56 -4.83 -16.48 16.94
N LEU A 57 -6.09 -16.87 17.14
CA LEU A 57 -6.50 -17.61 18.32
C LEU A 57 -5.77 -18.97 18.40
N VAL A 58 -5.73 -19.72 17.30
CA VAL A 58 -5.01 -20.98 17.20
C VAL A 58 -3.51 -20.77 17.45
N ALA A 59 -2.90 -19.75 16.85
CA ALA A 59 -1.50 -19.41 17.10
C ALA A 59 -1.23 -19.06 18.56
N SER A 60 -2.15 -18.34 19.20
CA SER A 60 -2.08 -17.99 20.62
C SER A 60 -2.23 -19.22 21.52
N ILE A 61 -3.19 -20.11 21.21
CA ILE A 61 -3.38 -21.38 21.91
C ILE A 61 -2.16 -22.29 21.74
N VAL A 62 -1.63 -22.41 20.52
CA VAL A 62 -0.41 -23.21 20.25
C VAL A 62 0.79 -22.61 20.98
N ALA A 63 0.92 -21.29 21.01
CA ALA A 63 1.98 -20.63 21.78
C ALA A 63 1.84 -20.86 23.29
N TYR A 64 0.61 -20.91 23.80
CA TYR A 64 0.32 -21.18 25.21
C TYR A 64 0.48 -22.66 25.57
N SER A 65 -0.03 -23.57 24.71
CA SER A 65 0.03 -25.02 24.92
C SER A 65 1.45 -25.62 24.75
N SER A 66 2.31 -24.99 23.97
CA SER A 66 3.74 -25.35 23.89
C SER A 66 4.46 -25.17 25.23
N TRP A 67 3.82 -24.52 26.20
CA TRP A 67 4.29 -24.43 27.56
C TRP A 67 3.97 -25.68 28.41
N SER A 68 2.92 -26.42 28.08
CA SER A 68 2.44 -27.53 28.90
C SER A 68 2.66 -28.93 28.31
N GLY A 69 3.14 -29.08 27.08
CA GLY A 69 3.35 -30.42 26.52
C GLY A 69 3.80 -30.46 25.06
N ASN A 70 5.01 -30.94 24.89
CA ASN A 70 5.74 -31.06 23.62
C ASN A 70 5.12 -32.03 22.58
N GLN A 71 4.04 -32.74 22.87
CA GLN A 71 3.63 -33.91 22.08
C GLN A 71 3.00 -33.59 20.71
N PHE A 72 2.24 -32.51 20.55
CA PHE A 72 1.64 -32.15 19.26
C PHE A 72 2.66 -31.54 18.30
N LEU A 73 3.54 -30.69 18.81
CA LEU A 73 4.62 -30.11 18.02
C LEU A 73 5.72 -31.14 17.68
N GLU A 74 5.89 -32.18 18.49
CA GLU A 74 6.79 -33.29 18.15
C GLU A 74 6.27 -34.09 16.97
N ARG A 75 4.97 -34.28 16.82
CA ARG A 75 4.41 -34.95 15.62
C ARG A 75 4.61 -34.14 14.33
N ILE A 76 4.51 -32.81 14.40
CA ILE A 76 4.88 -31.93 13.28
C ILE A 76 6.42 -31.91 13.10
N ARG A 77 7.19 -32.05 14.17
CA ARG A 77 8.66 -32.23 14.12
C ARG A 77 9.08 -33.53 13.40
N LEU A 78 8.28 -34.59 13.44
CA LEU A 78 8.55 -35.84 12.74
C LEU A 78 8.58 -35.71 11.22
N LEU A 79 7.92 -34.71 10.63
CA LEU A 79 8.07 -34.34 9.21
C LEU A 79 9.28 -33.42 8.95
N SER A 80 9.88 -32.89 10.00
CA SER A 80 10.92 -31.86 9.97
C SER A 80 12.38 -32.31 9.88
N PRO A 81 12.78 -33.53 10.23
CA PRO A 81 14.21 -33.89 10.23
C PRO A 81 14.82 -33.97 8.83
N TYR A 82 14.03 -34.20 7.79
CA TYR A 82 14.49 -34.35 6.41
C TYR A 82 14.71 -33.05 5.65
N LEU A 83 14.14 -31.90 6.15
CA LEU A 83 14.29 -30.60 5.50
C LEU A 83 15.38 -29.78 6.17
N SER A 84 16.39 -29.38 5.39
CA SER A 84 17.41 -28.45 5.90
C SER A 84 16.75 -27.10 6.26
N GLN A 85 17.43 -26.33 7.12
CA GLN A 85 16.93 -25.02 7.55
C GLN A 85 16.67 -24.08 6.34
N ARG A 86 17.47 -24.21 5.27
CA ARG A 86 17.29 -23.42 4.03
C ARG A 86 15.99 -23.75 3.32
N HIS A 87 15.64 -25.03 3.20
CA HIS A 87 14.37 -25.44 2.58
C HIS A 87 13.18 -24.86 3.32
N LYS A 88 13.20 -24.87 4.66
CA LYS A 88 12.13 -24.30 5.47
C LYS A 88 11.95 -22.81 5.19
N ILE A 89 13.05 -22.07 5.08
CA ILE A 89 13.04 -20.63 4.77
C ILE A 89 12.47 -20.39 3.38
N LEU A 90 12.92 -21.12 2.37
CA LEU A 90 12.43 -20.97 0.99
C LEU A 90 10.94 -21.32 0.89
N ILE A 91 10.49 -22.40 1.51
CA ILE A 91 9.07 -22.78 1.54
C ILE A 91 8.24 -21.70 2.22
N LEU A 92 8.65 -21.20 3.38
CA LEU A 92 7.91 -20.15 4.09
C LEU A 92 7.88 -18.83 3.32
N LEU A 93 8.97 -18.48 2.65
CA LEU A 93 9.02 -17.30 1.77
C LEU A 93 8.07 -17.48 0.59
N THR A 94 8.07 -18.65 -0.05
CA THR A 94 7.14 -18.97 -1.15
C THR A 94 5.68 -18.88 -0.69
N ILE A 95 5.36 -19.44 0.47
CA ILE A 95 4.02 -19.34 1.06
C ILE A 95 3.66 -17.88 1.33
N SER A 96 4.59 -17.09 1.89
CA SER A 96 4.36 -15.67 2.16
C SER A 96 4.01 -14.90 0.88
N ILE A 97 4.74 -15.15 -0.21
CA ILE A 97 4.47 -14.54 -1.51
C ILE A 97 3.11 -15.00 -2.05
N CYS A 98 2.81 -16.28 -2.04
CA CYS A 98 1.52 -16.79 -2.52
C CYS A 98 0.34 -16.23 -1.71
N LEU A 99 0.47 -16.16 -0.38
CA LEU A 99 -0.57 -15.57 0.47
C LEU A 99 -0.78 -14.09 0.16
N SER A 100 0.29 -13.34 -0.19
CA SER A 100 0.15 -11.90 -0.50
C SER A 100 -0.65 -11.62 -1.78
N PHE A 101 -0.83 -12.60 -2.67
CA PHE A 101 -1.70 -12.46 -3.85
C PHE A 101 -3.19 -12.64 -3.54
N ILE A 102 -3.53 -13.28 -2.42
CA ILE A 102 -4.94 -13.58 -2.08
C ILE A 102 -5.81 -12.32 -2.04
N PRO A 103 -5.42 -11.20 -1.41
CA PRO A 103 -6.23 -9.98 -1.41
C PRO A 103 -6.54 -9.48 -2.83
N VAL A 104 -5.54 -9.50 -3.72
CA VAL A 104 -5.69 -9.07 -5.12
C VAL A 104 -6.68 -9.98 -5.85
N PHE A 105 -6.49 -11.29 -5.77
CA PHE A 105 -7.42 -12.25 -6.38
C PHE A 105 -8.82 -12.19 -5.79
N THR A 106 -8.94 -11.89 -4.49
CA THR A 106 -10.25 -11.74 -3.83
C THR A 106 -11.01 -10.55 -4.40
N VAL A 107 -10.35 -9.42 -4.62
CA VAL A 107 -10.96 -8.24 -5.23
C VAL A 107 -11.36 -8.52 -6.67
N TRP A 108 -10.50 -9.17 -7.45
CA TRP A 108 -10.84 -9.54 -8.84
C TRP A 108 -11.98 -10.56 -8.94
N SER A 109 -12.11 -11.47 -7.95
CA SER A 109 -13.17 -12.49 -7.95
C SER A 109 -14.52 -11.94 -7.53
N ASN A 110 -14.54 -10.97 -6.63
CA ASN A 110 -15.78 -10.44 -6.05
C ASN A 110 -16.31 -9.22 -6.79
N VAL A 111 -15.57 -8.70 -7.77
CA VAL A 111 -15.89 -7.42 -8.42
C VAL A 111 -16.19 -6.35 -7.37
N THR A 112 -15.44 -6.38 -6.28
CA THR A 112 -15.67 -5.49 -5.15
C THR A 112 -15.21 -4.09 -5.51
N TYR A 113 -16.04 -3.11 -5.21
CA TYR A 113 -15.63 -1.72 -5.24
C TYR A 113 -14.71 -1.47 -4.04
N LEU A 114 -13.46 -1.18 -4.32
CA LEU A 114 -12.58 -0.49 -3.39
C LEU A 114 -12.65 1.00 -3.70
N LEU A 115 -12.49 1.82 -2.68
CA LEU A 115 -12.63 3.29 -2.82
C LEU A 115 -11.80 3.86 -3.98
N ASN A 116 -10.65 3.27 -4.26
CA ASN A 116 -9.70 3.76 -5.26
C ASN A 116 -9.55 2.81 -6.47
N ASN A 117 -10.44 1.84 -6.64
CA ASN A 117 -10.28 0.86 -7.70
C ASN A 117 -11.63 0.23 -8.10
N ILE A 118 -11.98 0.26 -9.38
CA ILE A 118 -13.15 -0.43 -9.91
C ILE A 118 -12.75 -1.83 -10.38
N GLY A 119 -13.44 -2.84 -9.88
CA GLY A 119 -13.23 -4.24 -10.28
C GLY A 119 -11.82 -4.77 -10.06
N GLY A 120 -11.01 -4.09 -9.26
CA GLY A 120 -9.63 -4.46 -8.98
C GLY A 120 -8.65 -4.16 -10.13
N THR A 121 -9.09 -3.54 -11.22
CA THR A 121 -8.26 -3.33 -12.41
C THR A 121 -8.26 -1.90 -12.93
N LEU A 122 -9.16 -1.05 -12.47
CA LEU A 122 -9.26 0.35 -12.87
C LEU A 122 -8.98 1.26 -11.67
N PRO A 123 -7.80 1.87 -11.59
CA PRO A 123 -7.50 2.81 -10.52
C PRO A 123 -8.32 4.09 -10.67
N LEU A 124 -8.89 4.56 -9.54
CA LEU A 124 -9.66 5.80 -9.43
C LEU A 124 -9.12 6.66 -8.28
N PHE A 125 -9.61 7.88 -8.14
CA PHE A 125 -9.25 8.83 -7.08
C PHE A 125 -7.72 8.90 -6.86
N ASP A 126 -7.25 8.70 -5.63
CA ASP A 126 -5.82 8.74 -5.31
C ASP A 126 -5.01 7.74 -6.16
N ALA A 127 -5.51 6.50 -6.31
CA ALA A 127 -4.84 5.49 -7.13
C ALA A 127 -4.84 5.87 -8.62
N GLY A 128 -5.90 6.52 -9.09
CA GLY A 128 -5.98 7.06 -10.45
C GLY A 128 -4.92 8.13 -10.71
N TRP A 129 -4.74 9.07 -9.76
CA TRP A 129 -3.70 10.08 -9.85
C TRP A 129 -2.29 9.49 -9.89
N TYR A 130 -1.98 8.49 -9.02
CA TYR A 130 -0.68 7.84 -9.03
C TYR A 130 -0.45 7.03 -10.30
N TYR A 131 -1.51 6.40 -10.83
CA TYR A 131 -1.43 5.65 -12.06
C TYR A 131 -1.16 6.59 -13.26
N GLN A 132 -1.92 7.66 -13.38
CA GLN A 132 -1.72 8.69 -14.41
C GLN A 132 -0.32 9.28 -14.36
N GLY A 133 0.14 9.66 -13.15
CA GLY A 133 1.51 10.18 -13.00
C GLY A 133 2.58 9.15 -13.36
N ALA A 134 2.34 7.85 -13.12
CA ALA A 134 3.26 6.80 -13.55
C ALA A 134 3.32 6.67 -15.07
N GLU A 135 2.19 6.77 -15.76
CA GLU A 135 2.13 6.80 -17.23
C GLU A 135 2.83 8.06 -17.77
N GLU A 136 2.58 9.22 -17.18
CA GLU A 136 3.27 10.46 -17.57
C GLU A 136 4.79 10.36 -17.44
N ILE A 137 5.30 9.75 -16.36
CA ILE A 137 6.73 9.47 -16.21
C ILE A 137 7.23 8.58 -17.34
N LEU A 138 6.48 7.56 -17.73
CA LEU A 138 6.88 6.65 -18.81
C LEU A 138 6.92 7.35 -20.18
N HIS A 139 6.09 8.38 -20.39
CA HIS A 139 6.05 9.14 -21.64
C HIS A 139 7.04 10.31 -21.64
N THR A 140 7.12 11.06 -20.55
CA THR A 140 7.85 12.34 -20.49
C THR A 140 9.10 12.31 -19.63
N GLY A 141 9.21 11.37 -18.69
CA GLY A 141 10.24 11.35 -17.66
C GLY A 141 9.98 12.34 -16.51
N MET A 142 8.83 13.03 -16.50
CA MET A 142 8.52 14.10 -15.55
C MET A 142 7.39 13.74 -14.61
N LEU A 143 7.39 14.34 -13.41
CA LEU A 143 6.34 14.24 -12.39
C LEU A 143 5.47 15.48 -12.42
N ASP A 144 4.17 15.31 -12.55
CA ASP A 144 3.19 16.37 -12.38
C ASP A 144 3.15 16.93 -10.94
N SER A 145 2.48 18.06 -10.74
CA SER A 145 2.41 18.75 -9.44
C SER A 145 1.77 17.91 -8.33
N VAL A 146 0.79 17.07 -8.65
CA VAL A 146 0.09 16.21 -7.67
C VAL A 146 1.02 15.08 -7.21
N ASN A 147 1.71 14.45 -8.17
CA ASN A 147 2.60 13.31 -7.91
C ASN A 147 3.92 13.70 -7.24
N GLN A 148 4.33 14.98 -7.34
CA GLN A 148 5.46 15.52 -6.58
C GLN A 148 5.24 15.47 -5.05
N ARG A 149 4.00 15.39 -4.58
CA ARG A 149 3.72 15.20 -3.13
C ARG A 149 4.24 13.86 -2.60
N ARG A 150 4.27 12.83 -3.44
CA ARG A 150 4.64 11.44 -3.10
C ARG A 150 5.45 10.81 -4.24
N PRO A 151 6.59 11.40 -4.63
CA PRO A 151 7.30 11.06 -5.87
C PRO A 151 7.69 9.59 -5.91
N LEU A 152 8.14 9.03 -4.78
CA LEU A 152 8.62 7.67 -4.73
C LEU A 152 7.55 6.63 -5.06
N ASN A 153 6.28 6.88 -4.67
CA ASN A 153 5.18 5.96 -5.00
C ASN A 153 4.94 5.87 -6.50
N THR A 154 4.84 7.01 -7.15
CA THR A 154 4.59 7.12 -8.58
C THR A 154 5.75 6.57 -9.40
N LEU A 155 6.99 6.89 -9.02
CA LEU A 155 8.20 6.35 -9.65
C LEU A 155 8.32 4.83 -9.50
N PHE A 156 7.95 4.30 -8.33
CA PHE A 156 7.93 2.85 -8.12
C PHE A 156 6.86 2.18 -8.98
N LEU A 157 5.66 2.77 -9.07
CA LEU A 157 4.60 2.26 -9.94
C LEU A 157 5.04 2.29 -11.42
N ALA A 158 5.67 3.38 -11.88
CA ALA A 158 6.23 3.46 -13.21
C ALA A 158 7.23 2.32 -13.47
N SER A 159 8.14 2.04 -12.52
CA SER A 159 9.07 0.92 -12.63
C SER A 159 8.37 -0.45 -12.70
N GLN A 160 7.30 -0.63 -11.94
CA GLN A 160 6.51 -1.85 -11.98
C GLN A 160 5.81 -2.03 -13.35
N LEU A 161 5.22 -0.96 -13.89
CA LEU A 161 4.61 -0.98 -15.21
C LEU A 161 5.63 -1.33 -16.31
N LEU A 162 6.85 -0.79 -16.25
CA LEU A 162 7.93 -1.17 -17.17
C LEU A 162 8.26 -2.66 -17.07
N ILE A 163 8.48 -3.16 -15.85
CA ILE A 163 8.83 -4.58 -15.63
C ILE A 163 7.73 -5.52 -16.10
N THR A 164 6.48 -5.11 -15.94
CA THR A 164 5.29 -5.92 -16.24
C THR A 164 4.71 -5.66 -17.62
N ASN A 165 5.48 -5.01 -18.48
CA ASN A 165 5.08 -4.76 -19.85
C ASN A 165 3.78 -3.94 -19.93
N LEU A 166 3.68 -2.89 -19.11
CA LEU A 166 2.55 -1.97 -18.97
C LEU A 166 1.25 -2.65 -18.47
N SER A 167 1.34 -3.84 -17.89
CA SER A 167 0.17 -4.51 -17.32
C SER A 167 -0.06 -4.10 -15.90
N PHE A 168 -1.14 -3.36 -15.64
CA PHE A 168 -1.54 -2.96 -14.30
C PHE A 168 -1.81 -4.16 -13.38
N ARG A 169 -2.44 -5.22 -13.92
CA ARG A 169 -2.69 -6.47 -13.17
C ARG A 169 -1.40 -7.11 -12.67
N TYR A 170 -0.41 -7.23 -13.55
CA TYR A 170 0.89 -7.79 -13.16
C TYR A 170 1.69 -6.85 -12.26
N ALA A 171 1.51 -5.52 -12.39
CA ALA A 171 2.11 -4.55 -11.47
C ALA A 171 1.58 -4.71 -10.04
N LEU A 172 0.26 -4.91 -9.86
CA LEU A 172 -0.34 -5.22 -8.55
C LEU A 172 0.18 -6.54 -7.96
N LEU A 173 0.34 -7.58 -8.78
CA LEU A 173 0.91 -8.85 -8.34
C LEU A 173 2.39 -8.69 -7.95
N LEU A 174 3.16 -7.92 -8.71
CA LEU A 174 4.55 -7.61 -8.37
C LEU A 174 4.65 -6.85 -7.04
N GLN A 175 3.80 -5.83 -6.84
CA GLN A 175 3.70 -5.09 -5.58
C GLN A 175 3.40 -6.03 -4.41
N SER A 176 2.42 -6.92 -4.59
CA SER A 176 2.05 -7.91 -3.57
C SER A 176 3.17 -8.90 -3.27
N ALA A 177 3.91 -9.36 -4.29
CA ALA A 177 5.07 -10.21 -4.11
C ALA A 177 6.16 -9.52 -3.28
N VAL A 178 6.46 -8.26 -3.60
CA VAL A 178 7.45 -7.45 -2.85
C VAL A 178 7.00 -7.25 -1.40
N PHE A 179 5.70 -7.02 -1.16
CA PHE A 179 5.14 -7.00 0.19
C PHE A 179 5.33 -8.35 0.89
N GLY A 180 4.99 -9.47 0.24
CA GLY A 180 5.13 -10.82 0.82
C GLY A 180 6.58 -11.10 1.26
N VAL A 181 7.56 -10.71 0.44
CA VAL A 181 8.98 -10.80 0.78
C VAL A 181 9.31 -9.93 1.99
N SER A 182 8.91 -8.66 1.99
CA SER A 182 9.23 -7.70 3.05
C SER A 182 8.58 -8.08 4.39
N ALA A 183 7.31 -8.50 4.37
CA ALA A 183 6.58 -8.98 5.55
C ALA A 183 7.19 -10.25 6.13
N PHE A 184 7.66 -11.18 5.26
CA PHE A 184 8.39 -12.36 5.70
C PHE A 184 9.66 -11.99 6.48
N PHE A 185 10.49 -11.06 5.95
CA PHE A 185 11.70 -10.63 6.65
C PHE A 185 11.39 -9.91 7.97
N ALA A 186 10.38 -9.04 8.01
CA ALA A 186 9.93 -8.39 9.24
C ALA A 186 9.51 -9.42 10.30
N SER A 187 8.72 -10.41 9.90
CA SER A 187 8.25 -11.49 10.79
C SER A 187 9.40 -12.41 11.25
N CYS A 188 10.37 -12.69 10.36
CA CYS A 188 11.58 -13.42 10.73
C CYS A 188 12.45 -12.68 11.76
N ALA A 189 12.54 -11.34 11.66
CA ALA A 189 13.27 -10.54 12.66
C ALA A 189 12.69 -10.75 14.07
N LEU A 190 11.36 -10.70 14.20
CA LEU A 190 10.68 -10.98 15.46
C LEU A 190 10.82 -12.45 15.89
N ALA A 191 10.65 -13.38 14.95
CA ALA A 191 10.75 -14.82 15.23
C ALA A 191 12.12 -15.24 15.77
N ARG A 192 13.20 -14.59 15.33
CA ARG A 192 14.58 -14.87 15.77
C ARG A 192 14.79 -14.58 17.25
N THR A 193 14.04 -13.64 17.81
CA THR A 193 14.24 -13.17 19.19
C THR A 193 13.14 -13.65 20.14
N HIS A 194 11.90 -13.76 19.65
CA HIS A 194 10.74 -14.07 20.49
C HIS A 194 10.01 -15.35 20.08
N GLY A 195 10.61 -16.13 19.18
CA GLY A 195 10.11 -17.44 18.78
C GLY A 195 9.18 -17.42 17.57
N LYS A 196 8.99 -18.61 16.99
CA LYS A 196 8.25 -18.79 15.73
C LYS A 196 6.80 -18.34 15.80
N SER A 197 6.13 -18.54 16.95
CA SER A 197 4.75 -18.14 17.17
C SER A 197 4.58 -16.62 17.10
N ALA A 198 5.53 -15.85 17.68
CA ALA A 198 5.51 -14.40 17.60
C ALA A 198 5.67 -13.92 16.14
N GLY A 199 6.60 -14.53 15.40
CA GLY A 199 6.75 -14.23 13.96
C GLY A 199 5.51 -14.57 13.14
N PHE A 200 4.86 -15.71 13.41
CA PHE A 200 3.62 -16.09 12.71
C PHE A 200 2.48 -15.13 13.01
N VAL A 201 2.25 -14.77 14.28
CA VAL A 201 1.21 -13.81 14.66
C VAL A 201 1.49 -12.43 14.06
N MET A 202 2.76 -12.00 14.03
CA MET A 202 3.15 -10.75 13.37
C MET A 202 2.84 -10.79 11.86
N PHE A 203 3.18 -11.89 11.19
CA PHE A 203 2.88 -12.05 9.76
C PHE A 203 1.37 -11.99 9.50
N ALA A 204 0.57 -12.73 10.30
CA ALA A 204 -0.88 -12.71 10.18
C ALA A 204 -1.47 -11.31 10.43
N ALA A 205 -0.96 -10.59 11.45
CA ALA A 205 -1.38 -9.21 11.73
C ALA A 205 -1.01 -8.26 10.58
N LEU A 206 0.20 -8.35 10.03
CA LEU A 206 0.62 -7.58 8.87
C LEU A 206 -0.26 -7.85 7.66
N PHE A 207 -0.54 -9.13 7.38
CA PHE A 207 -1.41 -9.53 6.28
C PHE A 207 -2.82 -8.94 6.44
N GLY A 208 -3.40 -9.03 7.63
CA GLY A 208 -4.71 -8.44 7.92
C GLY A 208 -4.74 -6.92 7.77
N LEU A 209 -3.75 -6.21 8.34
CA LEU A 209 -3.66 -4.75 8.26
C LEU A 209 -3.41 -4.24 6.83
N SER A 210 -2.70 -5.03 6.00
CA SER A 210 -2.28 -4.60 4.67
C SER A 210 -3.21 -5.03 3.56
N GLY A 211 -4.11 -6.00 3.82
CA GLY A 211 -4.91 -6.69 2.81
C GLY A 211 -5.73 -5.75 1.92
N ILE A 212 -6.28 -4.68 2.49
CA ILE A 212 -7.06 -3.68 1.75
C ILE A 212 -6.20 -2.85 0.78
N PHE A 213 -4.92 -2.62 1.10
CA PHE A 213 -4.06 -1.75 0.29
C PHE A 213 -3.34 -2.49 -0.84
N LEU A 214 -3.15 -3.81 -0.72
CA LEU A 214 -2.43 -4.60 -1.72
C LEU A 214 -3.08 -4.60 -3.11
N PRO A 215 -4.42 -4.60 -3.23
CA PRO A 215 -5.09 -4.50 -4.52
C PRO A 215 -5.10 -3.09 -5.12
N GLU A 216 -4.53 -2.11 -4.45
CA GLU A 216 -4.54 -0.70 -4.86
C GLU A 216 -3.11 -0.15 -4.98
N VAL A 217 -2.90 0.79 -5.90
CA VAL A 217 -1.59 1.44 -6.10
C VAL A 217 -1.46 2.70 -5.25
N LEU A 218 -1.74 2.56 -3.97
CA LEU A 218 -1.70 3.63 -3.00
C LEU A 218 -0.33 3.74 -2.32
N THR A 219 -0.05 4.90 -1.77
CA THR A 219 1.17 5.18 -1.00
C THR A 219 1.33 4.29 0.22
N GLU A 220 0.23 3.78 0.75
CA GLU A 220 0.18 2.86 1.88
C GLU A 220 0.91 1.57 1.59
N SER A 221 0.70 0.97 0.42
CA SER A 221 1.35 -0.29 0.02
C SER A 221 2.87 -0.18 0.05
N LEU A 222 3.42 0.86 -0.57
CA LEU A 222 4.86 1.10 -0.58
C LEU A 222 5.37 1.52 0.81
N GLY A 223 4.58 2.31 1.54
CA GLY A 223 4.88 2.69 2.93
C GLY A 223 5.03 1.47 3.84
N ILE A 224 4.13 0.48 3.73
CA ILE A 224 4.19 -0.79 4.47
C ILE A 224 5.41 -1.61 4.07
N ILE A 225 5.72 -1.70 2.79
CA ILE A 225 6.88 -2.44 2.27
C ILE A 225 8.17 -1.89 2.89
N PHE A 226 8.41 -0.57 2.79
CA PHE A 226 9.57 0.07 3.42
C PHE A 226 9.52 0.00 4.95
N GLY A 227 8.33 0.10 5.55
CA GLY A 227 8.12 -0.11 6.97
C GLY A 227 8.56 -1.49 7.44
N CYS A 228 8.27 -2.55 6.68
CA CYS A 228 8.73 -3.91 6.95
C CYS A 228 10.26 -4.04 6.88
N VAL A 229 10.89 -3.46 5.84
CA VAL A 229 12.36 -3.41 5.71
C VAL A 229 12.97 -2.65 6.88
N ALA A 230 12.42 -1.47 7.20
CA ALA A 230 12.86 -0.65 8.32
C ALA A 230 12.75 -1.40 9.65
N PHE A 231 11.60 -2.01 9.92
CA PHE A 231 11.37 -2.78 11.14
C PHE A 231 12.37 -3.92 11.29
N ALA A 232 12.59 -4.73 10.24
CA ALA A 232 13.50 -5.85 10.30
C ALA A 232 14.94 -5.42 10.65
N LEU A 233 15.39 -4.30 10.08
CA LEU A 233 16.72 -3.74 10.34
C LEU A 233 16.81 -3.06 11.72
N LEU A 234 15.83 -2.24 12.11
CA LEU A 234 15.77 -1.62 13.44
C LEU A 234 15.73 -2.67 14.54
N TRP A 235 14.84 -3.67 14.37
CA TRP A 235 14.71 -4.76 15.32
C TRP A 235 16.03 -5.50 15.54
N SER A 236 16.67 -5.92 14.43
CA SER A 236 17.97 -6.57 14.49
C SER A 236 19.05 -5.66 15.06
N GLY A 237 19.08 -4.40 14.63
CA GLY A 237 20.05 -3.39 15.10
C GLY A 237 19.95 -3.11 16.61
N ILE A 238 18.74 -3.05 17.16
CA ILE A 238 18.51 -2.85 18.60
C ILE A 238 18.93 -4.10 19.38
N HIS A 239 18.53 -5.29 18.91
CA HIS A 239 18.79 -6.55 19.61
C HIS A 239 20.28 -6.92 19.60
N GLU A 240 20.93 -6.78 18.45
CA GLU A 240 22.34 -7.09 18.25
C GLU A 240 23.29 -5.95 18.64
N LYS A 241 22.74 -4.80 19.04
CA LYS A 241 23.45 -3.53 19.27
C LYS A 241 24.35 -3.14 18.09
N ASN A 242 23.87 -3.36 16.86
CA ASN A 242 24.58 -3.08 15.65
C ASN A 242 24.17 -1.72 15.08
N GLN A 243 25.11 -0.75 15.10
CA GLN A 243 24.86 0.61 14.66
C GLN A 243 24.49 0.68 13.18
N PHE A 244 25.16 -0.09 12.32
CA PHE A 244 24.89 -0.07 10.88
C PHE A 244 23.47 -0.54 10.56
N GLN A 245 23.03 -1.64 11.16
CA GLN A 245 21.67 -2.14 10.96
C GLN A 245 20.63 -1.15 11.48
N PHE A 246 20.85 -0.55 12.65
CA PHE A 246 19.94 0.45 13.22
C PHE A 246 19.83 1.69 12.31
N LEU A 247 20.97 2.22 11.86
CA LEU A 247 21.01 3.39 10.99
C LEU A 247 20.39 3.12 9.61
N SER A 248 20.66 1.94 9.03
CA SER A 248 19.99 1.51 7.80
C SER A 248 18.48 1.39 7.99
N GLY A 249 18.05 0.81 9.11
CA GLY A 249 16.63 0.74 9.45
C GLY A 249 16.00 2.11 9.63
N LEU A 250 16.71 3.06 10.24
CA LEU A 250 16.25 4.45 10.39
C LEU A 250 16.14 5.17 9.04
N PHE A 251 17.07 4.93 8.11
CA PHE A 251 16.97 5.41 6.73
C PHE A 251 15.70 4.92 6.06
N PHE A 252 15.45 3.60 6.06
CA PHE A 252 14.25 3.04 5.44
C PHE A 252 12.96 3.44 6.16
N LEU A 253 12.97 3.67 7.48
CA LEU A 253 11.83 4.24 8.19
C LEU A 253 11.54 5.66 7.70
N THR A 254 12.57 6.46 7.47
CA THR A 254 12.42 7.80 6.89
C THR A 254 11.81 7.72 5.50
N ILE A 255 12.31 6.83 4.64
CA ILE A 255 11.75 6.60 3.31
C ILE A 255 10.28 6.14 3.38
N ALA A 256 9.93 5.22 4.27
CA ALA A 256 8.55 4.78 4.48
C ALA A 256 7.62 5.94 4.82
N LEU A 257 8.06 6.83 5.73
CA LEU A 257 7.29 8.00 6.14
C LEU A 257 7.27 9.10 5.07
N MET A 258 8.29 9.23 4.22
CA MET A 258 8.25 10.12 3.05
C MET A 258 7.28 9.59 1.99
N THR A 259 7.20 8.28 1.80
CA THR A 259 6.25 7.64 0.88
C THR A 259 4.81 7.82 1.38
N ARG A 260 4.55 7.52 2.64
CA ARG A 260 3.25 7.73 3.28
C ARG A 260 3.43 8.55 4.55
N ALA A 261 3.10 9.82 4.47
CA ALA A 261 3.20 10.71 5.62
C ALA A 261 2.27 10.25 6.75
N GLY A 262 2.82 10.18 7.95
CA GLY A 262 2.12 9.71 9.14
C GLY A 262 2.84 10.20 10.41
N PRO A 263 3.15 9.33 11.37
CA PRO A 263 3.70 9.72 12.66
C PRO A 263 5.17 10.13 12.58
N MET A 264 5.45 11.27 11.92
CA MET A 264 6.81 11.79 11.73
C MET A 264 7.59 11.98 13.03
N LEU A 265 6.91 12.15 14.18
CA LEU A 265 7.56 12.30 15.48
C LEU A 265 8.35 11.05 15.92
N ILE A 266 8.13 9.91 15.28
CA ILE A 266 8.94 8.70 15.53
C ILE A 266 10.40 8.90 15.07
N LEU A 267 10.68 9.79 14.10
CA LEU A 267 12.03 10.05 13.62
C LEU A 267 12.90 10.77 14.66
N PRO A 268 12.52 11.96 15.22
CA PRO A 268 13.30 12.59 16.27
C PRO A 268 13.40 11.71 17.52
N PHE A 269 12.35 10.95 17.88
CA PHE A 269 12.45 9.96 18.93
C PHE A 269 13.52 8.90 18.64
N SER A 270 13.54 8.34 17.42
CA SER A 270 14.52 7.30 17.04
C SER A 270 15.96 7.84 17.02
N ILE A 271 16.16 9.12 16.67
CA ILE A 271 17.45 9.80 16.75
C ILE A 271 17.93 9.87 18.22
N LEU A 272 17.04 10.31 19.13
CA LEU A 272 17.34 10.35 20.56
C LEU A 272 17.59 8.95 21.12
N PHE A 273 16.78 7.99 20.70
CA PHE A 273 16.91 6.60 21.10
C PHE A 273 18.25 5.98 20.64
N ALA A 274 18.77 6.35 19.47
CA ALA A 274 20.10 5.92 19.02
C ALA A 274 21.19 6.37 19.99
N GLY A 275 21.17 7.63 20.45
CA GLY A 275 22.10 8.14 21.45
C GLY A 275 22.04 7.39 22.78
N TYR A 276 20.85 6.95 23.16
CA TYR A 276 20.63 6.12 24.35
C TYR A 276 21.08 4.66 24.12
N LEU A 277 20.68 4.02 23.02
CA LEU A 277 20.98 2.62 22.73
C LEU A 277 22.48 2.33 22.67
N PHE A 278 23.24 3.24 22.06
CA PHE A 278 24.67 3.13 21.85
C PHE A 278 25.50 3.94 22.85
N MET A 279 25.01 4.07 24.10
CA MET A 279 25.75 4.74 25.17
C MET A 279 27.14 4.14 25.37
N GLN A 280 28.14 5.01 25.57
CA GLN A 280 29.51 4.64 25.91
C GLN A 280 29.80 5.04 27.36
N HIS A 281 30.28 4.12 28.17
CA HIS A 281 30.59 4.35 29.60
C HIS A 281 29.43 5.03 30.36
N ARG A 282 28.18 4.59 30.14
CA ARG A 282 26.95 5.19 30.71
C ARG A 282 26.69 6.64 30.29
N LYS A 283 27.44 7.18 29.33
CA LYS A 283 27.22 8.51 28.79
C LYS A 283 26.47 8.40 27.47
N PHE A 284 25.54 9.31 27.27
CA PHE A 284 24.77 9.44 26.03
C PHE A 284 25.72 9.68 24.82
N ASN A 285 25.57 8.88 23.79
CA ASN A 285 26.48 8.96 22.63
C ASN A 285 26.02 10.05 21.64
N ARG A 286 26.61 11.23 21.77
CA ARG A 286 26.31 12.37 20.89
C ARG A 286 26.76 12.15 19.45
N GLY A 287 27.82 11.38 19.22
CA GLY A 287 28.32 11.07 17.87
C GLY A 287 27.29 10.27 17.07
N ILE A 288 26.75 9.19 17.66
CA ILE A 288 25.73 8.38 16.98
C ILE A 288 24.41 9.13 16.80
N LEU A 289 24.06 10.03 17.72
CA LEU A 289 22.89 10.90 17.56
C LEU A 289 23.03 11.80 16.31
N LEU A 290 24.19 12.43 16.14
CA LEU A 290 24.45 13.27 14.95
C LEU A 290 24.42 12.44 13.65
N VAL A 291 25.00 11.23 13.68
CA VAL A 291 24.95 10.32 12.52
C VAL A 291 23.51 9.89 12.23
N ALA A 292 22.72 9.59 13.27
CA ALA A 292 21.31 9.24 13.10
C ALA A 292 20.48 10.41 12.53
N ALA A 293 20.73 11.64 13.01
CA ALA A 293 20.11 12.84 12.44
C ALA A 293 20.51 13.05 10.98
N PHE A 294 21.78 12.84 10.64
CA PHE A 294 22.26 12.92 9.26
C PHE A 294 21.62 11.84 8.36
N VAL A 295 21.44 10.62 8.85
CA VAL A 295 20.78 9.55 8.10
C VAL A 295 19.31 9.89 7.81
N VAL A 296 18.59 10.45 8.79
CA VAL A 296 17.22 10.95 8.57
C VAL A 296 17.22 12.06 7.52
N LEU A 297 18.14 13.02 7.64
CA LEU A 297 18.30 14.10 6.66
C LEU A 297 18.57 13.55 5.26
N LEU A 298 19.43 12.53 5.12
CA LEU A 298 19.68 11.86 3.84
C LEU A 298 18.40 11.25 3.24
N GLY A 299 17.56 10.60 4.04
CA GLY A 299 16.29 10.07 3.57
C GLY A 299 15.33 11.16 3.08
N VAL A 300 15.25 12.28 3.80
CA VAL A 300 14.45 13.45 3.38
C VAL A 300 15.03 14.07 2.10
N LEU A 301 16.35 14.26 2.03
CA LEU A 301 17.03 14.83 0.85
C LEU A 301 16.91 13.91 -0.36
N PHE A 302 16.93 12.60 -0.17
CA PHE A 302 16.67 11.65 -1.25
C PHE A 302 15.27 11.87 -1.85
N ASN A 303 14.23 11.92 -1.01
CA ASN A 303 12.87 12.21 -1.49
C ASN A 303 12.78 13.57 -2.19
N GLN A 304 13.43 14.59 -1.63
CA GLN A 304 13.47 15.94 -2.23
C GLN A 304 14.23 15.97 -3.55
N SER A 305 15.30 15.19 -3.67
CA SER A 305 16.07 15.10 -4.93
C SER A 305 15.26 14.52 -6.09
N LEU A 306 14.31 13.61 -5.80
CA LEU A 306 13.39 13.10 -6.82
C LEU A 306 12.49 14.22 -7.38
N ILE A 307 12.03 15.13 -6.52
CA ILE A 307 11.23 16.30 -6.95
C ILE A 307 12.08 17.27 -7.77
N TRP A 308 13.30 17.55 -7.36
CA TRP A 308 14.20 18.47 -8.10
C TRP A 308 14.63 17.92 -9.45
N LEU A 309 14.81 16.60 -9.57
CA LEU A 309 15.26 15.96 -10.80
C LEU A 309 14.14 15.74 -11.81
N PHE A 310 12.94 15.41 -11.33
CA PHE A 310 11.85 14.93 -12.16
C PHE A 310 10.58 15.79 -12.10
N GLY A 311 10.48 16.76 -11.21
CA GLY A 311 9.31 17.63 -11.12
C GLY A 311 9.21 18.59 -12.32
N ASP A 312 8.03 18.71 -12.92
CA ASP A 312 7.72 19.61 -14.04
C ASP A 312 7.54 21.07 -13.59
N SER A 313 7.20 21.28 -12.32
CA SER A 313 6.88 22.57 -11.72
C SER A 313 7.41 22.67 -10.29
N PRO A 314 7.55 23.87 -9.71
CA PRO A 314 7.90 24.03 -8.31
C PRO A 314 6.82 23.46 -7.41
N GLY A 315 6.97 22.21 -7.00
CA GLY A 315 6.10 21.59 -6.01
C GLY A 315 6.41 22.07 -4.59
N LEU A 316 5.40 22.12 -3.73
CA LEU A 316 5.58 22.39 -2.30
C LEU A 316 5.56 21.06 -1.52
N PRO A 317 6.71 20.55 -1.06
CA PRO A 317 6.72 19.35 -0.23
C PRO A 317 5.85 19.53 1.01
N GLY A 318 4.95 18.57 1.25
CA GLY A 318 4.03 18.66 2.39
C GLY A 318 2.87 19.64 2.20
N GLY A 319 2.57 20.09 0.97
CA GLY A 319 1.44 20.98 0.69
C GLY A 319 0.12 20.50 1.31
N ASN A 320 -0.17 19.21 1.27
CA ASN A 320 -1.37 18.64 1.91
C ASN A 320 -1.44 18.88 3.43
N PHE A 321 -0.29 19.03 4.10
CA PHE A 321 -0.29 19.32 5.54
C PHE A 321 -0.88 20.70 5.86
N ALA A 322 -0.81 21.66 4.92
CA ALA A 322 -1.46 22.97 5.06
C ALA A 322 -2.96 22.83 5.31
N PHE A 323 -3.63 21.94 4.57
CA PHE A 323 -5.08 21.74 4.65
C PHE A 323 -5.48 21.10 5.98
N ILE A 324 -4.69 20.13 6.45
CA ILE A 324 -4.91 19.50 7.77
C ILE A 324 -4.67 20.51 8.90
N LEU A 325 -3.59 21.28 8.80
CA LEU A 325 -3.27 22.32 9.80
C LEU A 325 -4.36 23.38 9.88
N TYR A 326 -4.91 23.79 8.71
CA TYR A 326 -6.03 24.71 8.65
C TYR A 326 -7.28 24.14 9.34
N GLY A 327 -7.65 22.90 9.03
CA GLY A 327 -8.77 22.23 9.67
C GLY A 327 -8.62 22.13 11.19
N LEU A 328 -7.41 21.86 11.68
CA LEU A 328 -7.09 21.89 13.12
C LEU A 328 -7.25 23.28 13.72
N ALA A 329 -6.68 24.30 13.08
CA ALA A 329 -6.73 25.68 13.53
C ALA A 329 -8.17 26.23 13.52
N ALA A 330 -8.99 25.80 12.55
CA ALA A 330 -10.42 26.12 12.44
C ALA A 330 -11.29 25.37 13.49
N GLY A 331 -10.69 24.63 14.42
CA GLY A 331 -11.38 23.95 15.51
C GLY A 331 -11.63 22.46 15.28
N GLY A 332 -10.73 21.78 14.58
CA GLY A 332 -10.77 20.34 14.34
C GLY A 332 -11.75 19.94 13.23
N LYS A 333 -11.91 20.76 12.25
CA LYS A 333 -12.69 20.48 11.03
C LYS A 333 -11.85 19.69 10.03
N GLY A 334 -12.49 19.07 9.04
CA GLY A 334 -11.82 18.27 8.01
C GLY A 334 -10.81 19.07 7.17
N TRP A 335 -10.00 18.37 6.40
CA TRP A 335 -9.01 18.96 5.51
C TRP A 335 -9.64 19.82 4.38
N THR A 336 -10.89 19.56 4.03
CA THR A 336 -11.66 20.32 3.03
C THR A 336 -12.19 21.66 3.55
N GLN A 337 -12.01 21.96 4.84
CA GLN A 337 -12.57 23.20 5.44
C GLN A 337 -12.10 24.46 4.74
N TYR A 338 -10.85 24.49 4.24
CA TYR A 338 -10.34 25.67 3.53
C TYR A 338 -11.14 25.96 2.25
N GLN A 339 -11.65 24.94 1.56
CA GLN A 339 -12.50 25.13 0.35
C GLN A 339 -13.84 25.76 0.70
N ILE A 340 -14.39 25.39 1.87
CA ILE A 340 -15.64 25.98 2.36
C ILE A 340 -15.44 27.45 2.73
N ASP A 341 -14.31 27.75 3.40
CA ASP A 341 -14.02 29.10 3.88
C ASP A 341 -13.48 30.02 2.75
N PHE A 342 -12.87 29.46 1.71
CA PHE A 342 -12.30 30.17 0.56
C PHE A 342 -12.75 29.56 -0.78
N PRO A 343 -14.05 29.60 -1.11
CA PRO A 343 -14.57 28.88 -2.29
C PRO A 343 -14.03 29.39 -3.63
N ASN A 344 -13.53 30.62 -3.66
CA ASN A 344 -13.00 31.27 -4.87
C ASN A 344 -11.46 31.26 -4.94
N LEU A 345 -10.79 30.44 -4.10
CA LEU A 345 -9.35 30.37 -4.08
C LEU A 345 -8.85 29.61 -5.31
N THR A 346 -8.17 30.31 -6.20
CA THR A 346 -7.59 29.77 -7.43
C THR A 346 -6.08 29.97 -7.43
N GLY A 347 -5.37 29.13 -8.17
CA GLY A 347 -3.90 29.21 -8.28
C GLY A 347 -3.26 27.85 -8.40
N SER A 348 -1.92 27.84 -8.52
CA SER A 348 -1.17 26.58 -8.45
C SER A 348 -1.27 25.97 -7.05
N GLU A 349 -1.09 24.66 -6.95
CA GLU A 349 -1.13 23.96 -5.67
C GLU A 349 -0.18 24.55 -4.62
N ALA A 350 1.01 24.96 -5.05
CA ALA A 350 1.98 25.61 -4.17
C ALA A 350 1.49 26.94 -3.64
N GLN A 351 0.78 27.74 -4.47
CA GLN A 351 0.20 29.02 -4.07
C GLN A 351 -0.94 28.81 -3.08
N ILE A 352 -1.85 27.87 -3.38
CA ILE A 352 -2.97 27.51 -2.50
C ILE A 352 -2.45 27.02 -1.15
N SER A 353 -1.49 26.08 -1.14
CA SER A 353 -0.92 25.55 0.10
C SER A 353 -0.23 26.63 0.93
N SER A 354 0.52 27.53 0.28
CA SER A 354 1.20 28.64 0.97
C SER A 354 0.20 29.61 1.61
N PHE A 355 -0.86 29.96 0.89
CA PHE A 355 -1.94 30.79 1.42
C PHE A 355 -2.63 30.11 2.61
N VAL A 356 -2.95 28.82 2.49
CA VAL A 356 -3.61 28.06 3.55
C VAL A 356 -2.73 27.92 4.80
N TYR A 357 -1.40 27.78 4.63
CA TYR A 357 -0.46 27.83 5.76
C TYR A 357 -0.51 29.17 6.47
N GLU A 358 -0.47 30.28 5.74
CA GLU A 358 -0.56 31.62 6.30
C GLU A 358 -1.86 31.82 7.10
N GLN A 359 -3.00 31.43 6.56
CA GLN A 359 -4.28 31.48 7.25
C GLN A 359 -4.32 30.58 8.49
N SER A 360 -3.72 29.41 8.42
CA SER A 360 -3.60 28.50 9.57
C SER A 360 -2.82 29.13 10.71
N PHE A 361 -1.67 29.74 10.43
CA PHE A 361 -0.87 30.43 11.45
C PHE A 361 -1.61 31.64 12.02
N ASN A 362 -2.31 32.40 11.20
CA ASN A 362 -3.13 33.52 11.67
C ASN A 362 -4.22 33.05 12.65
N LEU A 363 -4.94 31.97 12.35
CA LEU A 363 -5.93 31.39 13.26
C LEU A 363 -5.31 30.88 14.56
N ILE A 364 -4.16 30.23 14.52
CA ILE A 364 -3.44 29.74 15.69
C ILE A 364 -3.01 30.92 16.58
N LEU A 365 -2.47 31.97 15.99
CA LEU A 365 -2.01 33.15 16.74
C LEU A 365 -3.18 33.94 17.34
N GLN A 366 -4.32 34.01 16.64
CA GLN A 366 -5.52 34.67 17.15
C GLN A 366 -6.13 33.93 18.35
N ASN A 367 -6.11 32.60 18.35
CA ASN A 367 -6.70 31.82 19.46
C ASN A 367 -5.90 30.55 19.78
N PRO A 368 -4.69 30.65 20.37
CA PRO A 368 -3.83 29.50 20.68
C PRO A 368 -4.47 28.52 21.68
N ALA A 369 -5.34 29.01 22.57
CA ALA A 369 -6.03 28.16 23.54
C ALA A 369 -7.03 27.22 22.85
N ARG A 370 -7.77 27.73 21.85
CA ARG A 370 -8.68 26.92 21.04
C ARG A 370 -7.92 25.86 20.26
N PHE A 371 -6.80 26.23 19.64
CA PHE A 371 -5.95 25.28 18.92
C PHE A 371 -5.43 24.16 19.84
N ALA A 372 -4.91 24.53 21.04
CA ALA A 372 -4.46 23.54 22.04
C ALA A 372 -5.59 22.61 22.48
N ALA A 373 -6.79 23.16 22.76
CA ALA A 373 -7.96 22.37 23.12
C ALA A 373 -8.36 21.41 21.99
N THR A 374 -8.27 21.85 20.73
CA THR A 374 -8.52 21.00 19.56
C THR A 374 -7.54 19.85 19.49
N ILE A 375 -6.24 20.09 19.69
CA ILE A 375 -5.22 19.03 19.72
C ILE A 375 -5.54 18.02 20.81
N VAL A 376 -5.83 18.47 22.05
CA VAL A 376 -6.17 17.58 23.16
C VAL A 376 -7.40 16.73 22.86
N ASN A 377 -8.44 17.33 22.30
CA ASN A 377 -9.65 16.59 21.90
C ASN A 377 -9.32 15.52 20.84
N ARG A 378 -8.51 15.85 19.84
CA ARG A 378 -8.09 14.90 18.80
C ARG A 378 -7.21 13.78 19.35
N LEU A 379 -6.34 14.04 20.34
CA LEU A 379 -5.57 12.99 21.02
C LEU A 379 -6.45 11.94 21.70
N ILE A 380 -7.67 12.30 22.07
CA ILE A 380 -8.64 11.37 22.70
C ILE A 380 -9.45 10.62 21.63
N ILE A 381 -9.91 11.32 20.59
CA ILE A 381 -10.85 10.77 19.60
C ILE A 381 -10.13 9.90 18.54
N GLU A 382 -8.95 10.34 18.07
CA GLU A 382 -8.31 9.68 16.92
C GLU A 382 -7.85 8.23 17.17
N PRO A 383 -7.43 7.80 18.34
CA PRO A 383 -7.20 6.38 18.60
C PRO A 383 -8.44 5.52 18.37
N MET A 384 -9.63 6.05 18.71
CA MET A 384 -10.91 5.37 18.49
C MET A 384 -11.20 5.25 16.99
N ASN A 385 -11.03 6.35 16.26
CA ASN A 385 -11.19 6.36 14.80
C ASN A 385 -10.23 5.38 14.13
N PHE A 386 -8.96 5.34 14.56
CA PHE A 386 -7.99 4.36 14.05
C PHE A 386 -8.50 2.92 14.19
N PHE A 387 -9.03 2.57 15.35
CA PHE A 387 -9.54 1.23 15.56
C PHE A 387 -10.78 0.95 14.72
N MET A 388 -11.67 1.92 14.55
CA MET A 388 -12.86 1.77 13.69
C MET A 388 -12.46 1.58 12.23
N ASP A 389 -11.54 2.40 11.72
CA ASP A 389 -11.03 2.28 10.35
C ASP A 389 -10.28 0.96 10.13
N ALA A 390 -9.45 0.56 11.10
CA ALA A 390 -8.75 -0.73 11.06
C ALA A 390 -9.73 -1.90 11.00
N PHE A 391 -10.80 -1.81 11.77
CA PHE A 391 -11.86 -2.80 11.78
C PHE A 391 -12.57 -2.87 10.43
N GLN A 392 -13.02 -1.73 9.89
CA GLN A 392 -13.66 -1.68 8.57
C GLN A 392 -12.73 -2.22 7.48
N SER A 393 -11.45 -1.90 7.57
CA SER A 393 -10.43 -2.35 6.61
C SER A 393 -10.20 -3.87 6.64
N LEU A 394 -10.22 -4.47 7.83
CA LEU A 394 -10.10 -5.93 7.98
C LEU A 394 -11.26 -6.69 7.31
N PHE A 395 -12.41 -6.05 7.18
CA PHE A 395 -13.63 -6.68 6.65
C PHE A 395 -13.86 -6.44 5.16
N PHE A 396 -12.89 -5.93 4.42
CA PHE A 396 -13.02 -5.67 2.97
C PHE A 396 -14.31 -4.90 2.61
N GLY A 397 -14.69 -3.92 3.45
CA GLY A 397 -15.77 -2.96 3.19
C GLY A 397 -17.21 -3.50 3.19
N ASN A 398 -17.46 -4.68 2.65
CA ASN A 398 -18.82 -5.15 2.36
C ASN A 398 -19.48 -5.98 3.45
N PHE A 399 -18.74 -6.44 4.45
CA PHE A 399 -19.29 -7.30 5.48
C PHE A 399 -20.27 -6.58 6.41
N LEU A 400 -19.99 -5.31 6.71
CA LEU A 400 -20.82 -4.51 7.61
C LEU A 400 -22.21 -4.20 7.06
N GLU A 401 -22.35 -4.12 5.73
CA GLU A 401 -23.63 -3.84 5.08
C GLU A 401 -24.62 -5.01 5.15
N HIS A 402 -24.12 -6.23 5.35
CA HIS A 402 -24.92 -7.45 5.28
C HIS A 402 -25.01 -8.24 6.61
N ALA A 403 -24.29 -7.83 7.65
CA ALA A 403 -24.31 -8.51 8.94
C ALA A 403 -25.35 -7.89 9.88
N PRO A 404 -26.06 -8.72 10.69
CA PRO A 404 -26.95 -8.21 11.72
C PRO A 404 -26.18 -7.32 12.70
N ASP A 405 -26.68 -6.12 12.97
CA ASP A 405 -26.03 -5.09 13.80
C ASP A 405 -25.44 -5.63 15.12
N MET A 406 -26.17 -6.54 15.76
CA MET A 406 -25.77 -7.13 17.04
C MET A 406 -24.56 -8.08 16.90
N THR A 407 -24.47 -8.84 15.81
CA THR A 407 -23.35 -9.75 15.55
C THR A 407 -22.08 -8.96 15.26
N VAL A 408 -22.21 -7.89 14.50
CA VAL A 408 -21.11 -6.94 14.21
C VAL A 408 -20.62 -6.33 15.51
N LEU A 409 -21.52 -5.78 16.33
CA LEU A 409 -21.17 -5.13 17.59
C LEU A 409 -20.44 -6.09 18.56
N LEU A 410 -20.92 -7.33 18.71
CA LEU A 410 -20.28 -8.34 19.54
C LEU A 410 -18.89 -8.71 19.02
N LEU A 411 -18.76 -8.91 17.71
CA LEU A 411 -17.48 -9.26 17.09
C LEU A 411 -16.46 -8.11 17.21
N VAL A 412 -16.89 -6.87 16.96
CA VAL A 412 -16.11 -5.65 17.18
C VAL A 412 -15.62 -5.57 18.61
N SER A 413 -16.55 -5.73 19.57
CA SER A 413 -16.22 -5.67 21.00
C SER A 413 -15.22 -6.75 21.41
N LEU A 414 -15.37 -7.96 20.87
CA LEU A 414 -14.43 -9.07 21.12
C LEU A 414 -13.02 -8.74 20.58
N ILE A 415 -12.96 -8.23 19.37
CA ILE A 415 -11.71 -7.87 18.71
C ILE A 415 -10.99 -6.75 19.48
N TYR A 416 -11.72 -5.70 19.84
CA TYR A 416 -11.18 -4.64 20.70
C TYR A 416 -10.69 -5.17 22.04
N GLY A 417 -11.47 -6.07 22.65
CA GLY A 417 -11.07 -6.73 23.88
C GLY A 417 -9.72 -7.46 23.71
N VAL A 418 -9.55 -8.22 22.63
CA VAL A 418 -8.30 -8.95 22.35
C VAL A 418 -7.13 -7.98 22.10
N ILE A 419 -7.34 -6.91 21.32
CA ILE A 419 -6.32 -5.92 21.02
C ILE A 419 -5.90 -5.17 22.31
N ILE A 420 -6.87 -4.70 23.07
CA ILE A 420 -6.62 -3.97 24.33
C ILE A 420 -5.92 -4.88 25.34
N LEU A 421 -6.41 -6.11 25.53
CA LEU A 421 -5.78 -7.09 26.42
C LEU A 421 -4.36 -7.44 25.97
N GLY A 422 -4.15 -7.62 24.65
CA GLY A 422 -2.82 -7.84 24.09
C GLY A 422 -1.89 -6.67 24.35
N PHE A 423 -2.36 -5.45 24.18
CA PHE A 423 -1.60 -4.23 24.44
C PHE A 423 -1.29 -4.05 25.93
N LEU A 424 -2.26 -4.23 26.82
CA LEU A 424 -2.05 -4.19 28.26
C LEU A 424 -1.06 -5.26 28.69
N ARG A 425 -1.23 -6.50 28.22
CA ARG A 425 -0.30 -7.58 28.49
C ARG A 425 1.12 -7.26 28.01
N PHE A 426 1.26 -6.64 26.83
CA PHE A 426 2.55 -6.18 26.33
C PHE A 426 3.17 -5.19 27.33
N ILE A 427 2.46 -4.15 27.77
CA ILE A 427 2.95 -3.13 28.71
C ILE A 427 3.40 -3.79 30.03
N PHE A 428 2.56 -4.68 30.61
CA PHE A 428 2.89 -5.34 31.87
C PHE A 428 3.97 -6.40 31.77
N SER A 429 4.14 -7.01 30.59
CA SER A 429 5.17 -8.03 30.35
C SER A 429 6.49 -7.42 29.88
N CYS A 430 6.47 -6.16 29.51
CA CYS A 430 7.62 -5.45 28.95
C CYS A 430 8.73 -5.36 30.01
N ARG A 431 9.87 -5.96 29.68
CA ARG A 431 11.05 -5.97 30.54
C ARG A 431 11.88 -4.70 30.31
N LYS A 432 12.87 -4.45 31.16
CA LYS A 432 13.82 -3.32 31.03
C LYS A 432 14.82 -3.57 29.87
N GLU A 433 14.30 -3.91 28.70
CA GLU A 433 15.08 -4.13 27.48
C GLU A 433 15.00 -2.92 26.55
N PRO A 434 16.06 -2.57 25.81
CA PRO A 434 16.05 -1.42 24.90
C PRO A 434 14.91 -1.47 23.89
N ILE A 435 14.57 -2.67 23.37
CA ILE A 435 13.50 -2.84 22.40
C ILE A 435 12.12 -2.45 22.95
N CYS A 436 11.86 -2.71 24.25
CA CYS A 436 10.66 -2.27 24.94
C CYS A 436 10.55 -0.75 24.96
N TYR A 437 11.64 -0.06 25.33
CA TYR A 437 11.66 1.40 25.33
C TYR A 437 11.42 1.98 23.94
N PHE A 438 11.99 1.31 22.91
CA PHE A 438 11.74 1.71 21.53
C PHE A 438 10.27 1.58 21.14
N LEU A 439 9.64 0.44 21.42
CA LEU A 439 8.24 0.20 21.09
C LEU A 439 7.29 1.14 21.84
N ILE A 440 7.51 1.34 23.14
CA ILE A 440 6.71 2.27 23.95
C ILE A 440 6.88 3.70 23.44
N GLY A 441 8.10 4.12 23.15
CA GLY A 441 8.37 5.45 22.61
C GLY A 441 7.74 5.63 21.21
N ALA A 442 7.77 4.61 20.35
CA ALA A 442 7.10 4.62 19.06
C ALA A 442 5.58 4.79 19.22
N ILE A 443 4.94 4.10 20.18
CA ILE A 443 3.51 4.27 20.49
C ILE A 443 3.22 5.69 20.94
N ILE A 444 3.98 6.20 21.94
CA ILE A 444 3.76 7.54 22.49
C ILE A 444 3.90 8.60 21.42
N THR A 445 4.98 8.54 20.61
CA THR A 445 5.21 9.52 19.53
C THR A 445 4.18 9.42 18.43
N THR A 446 3.71 8.21 18.11
CA THR A 446 2.59 8.00 17.19
C THR A 446 1.33 8.64 17.72
N TRP A 447 0.98 8.37 18.97
CA TRP A 447 -0.20 8.94 19.61
C TRP A 447 -0.17 10.46 19.62
N VAL A 448 0.95 11.06 20.03
CA VAL A 448 1.12 12.52 20.01
C VAL A 448 1.01 13.11 18.61
N ALA A 449 1.38 12.34 17.58
CA ALA A 449 1.29 12.78 16.18
C ALA A 449 -0.13 12.66 15.57
N LEU A 450 -1.03 11.84 16.14
CA LEU A 450 -2.38 11.59 15.58
C LEU A 450 -3.16 12.86 15.20
N PRO A 451 -3.20 13.93 16.02
CA PRO A 451 -3.93 15.15 15.67
C PRO A 451 -3.47 15.80 14.35
N PHE A 452 -2.22 15.57 13.94
CA PHE A 452 -1.63 16.22 12.77
C PHE A 452 -1.89 15.48 11.45
N PHE A 453 -2.59 14.35 11.47
CA PHE A 453 -3.00 13.63 10.27
C PHE A 453 -4.41 13.02 10.36
N TYR A 454 -5.23 13.48 11.29
CA TYR A 454 -6.57 12.96 11.53
C TYR A 454 -7.51 13.08 10.32
N GLY A 455 -7.32 14.09 9.49
CA GLY A 455 -8.19 14.35 8.34
C GLY A 455 -7.98 13.39 7.16
N ASP A 456 -6.95 12.53 7.21
CA ASP A 456 -6.54 11.63 6.12
C ASP A 456 -6.73 10.14 6.52
N ALA A 457 -7.77 9.83 7.26
CA ALA A 457 -8.04 8.53 7.88
C ALA A 457 -6.83 7.97 8.68
N PRO A 458 -6.88 7.93 10.02
CA PRO A 458 -5.73 7.57 10.85
C PRO A 458 -5.13 6.21 10.49
N PHE A 459 -5.97 5.26 10.09
CA PHE A 459 -5.53 3.93 9.68
C PHE A 459 -4.59 3.98 8.46
N ARG A 460 -4.97 4.71 7.41
CA ARG A 460 -4.15 4.90 6.21
C ARG A 460 -2.80 5.56 6.55
N SER A 461 -2.83 6.59 7.38
CA SER A 461 -1.64 7.37 7.75
C SER A 461 -0.64 6.57 8.60
N LEU A 462 -1.06 5.51 9.29
CA LEU A 462 -0.18 4.64 10.08
C LEU A 462 0.44 3.49 9.27
N ALA A 463 0.15 3.37 7.99
CA ALA A 463 0.60 2.24 7.15
C ALA A 463 2.11 2.00 7.22
N ALA A 464 2.93 3.06 7.18
CA ALA A 464 4.39 2.96 7.27
C ALA A 464 4.90 2.29 8.57
N ILE A 465 4.12 2.32 9.64
CA ILE A 465 4.48 1.73 10.96
C ILE A 465 3.65 0.49 11.31
N PHE A 466 2.85 -0.04 10.39
CA PHE A 466 2.12 -1.30 10.63
C PHE A 466 3.01 -2.44 11.15
N PRO A 467 4.28 -2.60 10.72
CA PRO A 467 5.14 -3.63 11.29
C PRO A 467 5.43 -3.45 12.79
N ILE A 468 5.51 -2.21 13.27
CA ILE A 468 5.66 -1.91 14.70
C ILE A 468 4.37 -2.29 15.44
N ILE A 469 3.20 -1.90 14.91
CA ILE A 469 1.89 -2.22 15.48
C ILE A 469 1.68 -3.74 15.51
N ALA A 470 1.98 -4.43 14.42
CA ALA A 470 1.88 -5.89 14.32
C ALA A 470 2.81 -6.62 15.30
N ALA A 471 4.03 -6.10 15.52
CA ALA A 471 4.96 -6.65 16.50
C ALA A 471 4.44 -6.49 17.94
N ILE A 472 3.89 -5.33 18.28
CA ILE A 472 3.29 -5.07 19.60
C ILE A 472 2.11 -6.03 19.83
N PHE A 473 1.26 -6.19 18.84
CA PHE A 473 0.15 -7.13 18.88
C PHE A 473 0.63 -8.58 19.06
N ALA A 474 1.64 -9.00 18.30
CA ALA A 474 2.21 -10.34 18.40
C ALA A 474 2.83 -10.61 19.79
N LEU A 475 3.57 -9.66 20.33
CA LEU A 475 4.16 -9.76 21.66
C LEU A 475 3.12 -9.73 22.77
N GLY A 476 2.04 -8.98 22.60
CA GLY A 476 0.90 -8.96 23.52
C GLY A 476 0.17 -10.29 23.57
N THR A 477 -0.07 -10.92 22.40
CA THR A 477 -0.79 -12.20 22.30
C THR A 477 0.07 -13.38 22.75
N VAL A 478 1.29 -13.51 22.24
CA VAL A 478 2.17 -14.66 22.55
C VAL A 478 2.86 -14.51 23.89
N GLY A 479 3.00 -13.29 24.39
CA GLY A 479 3.74 -12.95 25.59
C GLY A 479 5.22 -12.68 25.32
N TRP A 480 5.79 -11.84 26.17
CA TRP A 480 7.20 -11.48 26.12
C TRP A 480 8.06 -12.63 26.64
N ARG A 481 8.53 -13.47 25.73
CA ARG A 481 9.45 -14.57 26.06
C ARG A 481 10.75 -14.33 25.30
N HIS A 482 11.73 -13.86 26.02
CA HIS A 482 13.10 -13.91 25.53
C HIS A 482 13.81 -15.03 26.31
N ASP A 483 14.13 -16.12 25.60
CA ASP A 483 15.00 -17.16 26.14
C ASP A 483 16.40 -16.97 25.55
N PRO A 484 17.32 -16.37 26.30
CA PRO A 484 18.68 -16.13 25.82
C PRO A 484 19.46 -17.42 25.55
N SER A 485 18.98 -18.57 26.06
CA SER A 485 19.61 -19.89 25.86
C SER A 485 19.19 -20.57 24.56
N GLN A 486 18.12 -20.11 23.90
CA GLN A 486 17.73 -20.65 22.62
C GLN A 486 18.65 -20.08 21.52
N THR A 487 19.43 -20.96 20.92
CA THR A 487 20.11 -20.69 19.65
C THR A 487 19.10 -20.08 18.67
N PRO A 488 19.49 -19.03 17.91
CA PRO A 488 18.55 -18.30 17.02
C PRO A 488 17.77 -19.29 16.16
N ALA A 489 16.46 -19.31 16.38
CA ALA A 489 15.53 -20.28 15.81
C ALA A 489 15.53 -20.33 14.26
N SER A 490 16.15 -19.34 13.62
CA SER A 490 16.15 -19.19 12.17
C SER A 490 17.37 -19.77 11.46
N GLY A 491 18.47 -20.11 12.14
CA GLY A 491 19.70 -20.60 11.49
C GLY A 491 20.30 -19.66 10.43
N ILE A 492 19.70 -18.46 10.21
CA ILE A 492 20.20 -17.45 9.28
C ILE A 492 21.23 -16.61 10.01
N ASN A 493 22.41 -16.45 9.41
CA ASN A 493 23.42 -15.55 9.93
C ASN A 493 22.84 -14.10 9.99
N PRO A 494 22.91 -13.42 11.14
CA PRO A 494 22.38 -12.07 11.31
C PRO A 494 22.87 -11.07 10.25
N LEU A 495 24.14 -11.16 9.88
CA LEU A 495 24.73 -10.29 8.88
C LEU A 495 24.14 -10.54 7.47
N ILE A 496 23.93 -11.80 7.10
CA ILE A 496 23.32 -12.17 5.82
C ILE A 496 21.86 -11.68 5.81
N PHE A 497 21.14 -11.88 6.91
CA PHE A 497 19.77 -11.41 7.07
C PHE A 497 19.65 -9.89 6.83
N ALA A 498 20.47 -9.11 7.52
CA ALA A 498 20.47 -7.66 7.38
C ALA A 498 20.86 -7.19 5.96
N LYS A 499 21.87 -7.86 5.35
CA LYS A 499 22.27 -7.55 3.97
C LYS A 499 21.13 -7.80 2.98
N VAL A 500 20.47 -8.95 3.05
CA VAL A 500 19.37 -9.30 2.14
C VAL A 500 18.20 -8.32 2.34
N THR A 501 17.84 -8.01 3.59
CA THR A 501 16.78 -7.06 3.90
C THR A 501 17.09 -5.66 3.33
N SER A 502 18.35 -5.19 3.48
CA SER A 502 18.76 -3.90 2.91
C SER A 502 18.73 -3.90 1.39
N ILE A 503 19.14 -5.01 0.76
CA ILE A 503 19.13 -5.15 -0.71
C ILE A 503 17.71 -5.01 -1.25
N ILE A 504 16.69 -5.58 -0.59
CA ILE A 504 15.29 -5.43 -1.00
C ILE A 504 14.92 -3.94 -1.10
N GLY A 505 15.15 -3.17 -0.03
CA GLY A 505 14.86 -1.73 -0.04
C GLY A 505 15.67 -0.96 -1.09
N ILE A 506 16.95 -1.27 -1.25
CA ILE A 506 17.83 -0.62 -2.23
C ILE A 506 17.36 -0.91 -3.66
N VAL A 507 16.99 -2.14 -3.98
CA VAL A 507 16.50 -2.52 -5.32
C VAL A 507 15.23 -1.74 -5.66
N ILE A 508 14.30 -1.58 -4.71
CA ILE A 508 13.09 -0.79 -4.91
C ILE A 508 13.46 0.69 -5.19
N LEU A 509 14.37 1.27 -4.42
CA LEU A 509 14.81 2.67 -4.62
C LEU A 509 15.51 2.86 -5.96
N ILE A 510 16.36 1.91 -6.36
CA ILE A 510 17.04 1.93 -7.65
C ILE A 510 16.03 1.83 -8.79
N ALA A 511 15.09 0.87 -8.73
CA ALA A 511 14.07 0.71 -9.75
C ALA A 511 13.23 1.99 -9.92
N ALA A 512 12.78 2.58 -8.80
CA ALA A 512 12.03 3.83 -8.81
C ALA A 512 12.86 5.00 -9.38
N PHE A 513 14.13 5.13 -8.97
CA PHE A 513 15.00 6.22 -9.44
C PHE A 513 15.28 6.16 -10.94
N PHE A 514 15.45 4.96 -11.50
CA PHE A 514 15.78 4.81 -12.92
C PHE A 514 14.56 4.83 -13.85
N ALA A 515 13.34 4.66 -13.34
CA ALA A 515 12.13 4.63 -14.17
C ALA A 515 11.98 5.85 -15.10
N PRO A 516 12.20 7.11 -14.66
CA PRO A 516 12.09 8.29 -15.53
C PRO A 516 13.13 8.36 -16.64
N PHE A 517 14.33 7.81 -16.40
CA PHE A 517 15.41 7.84 -17.40
C PHE A 517 15.22 6.79 -18.50
N VAL A 518 14.69 5.62 -18.12
CA VAL A 518 14.56 4.47 -19.01
C VAL A 518 13.15 4.43 -19.64
N GLY A 519 12.15 4.94 -18.93
CA GLY A 519 10.74 4.88 -19.31
C GLY A 519 10.46 5.39 -20.72
N PRO A 520 10.78 6.66 -21.04
CA PRO A 520 10.45 7.23 -22.35
C PRO A 520 11.09 6.47 -23.52
N GLY A 521 12.37 6.09 -23.37
CA GLY A 521 13.06 5.32 -24.42
C GLY A 521 12.53 3.90 -24.58
N LEU A 522 12.26 3.21 -23.47
CA LEU A 522 11.76 1.84 -23.51
C LEU A 522 10.31 1.80 -23.97
N LEU A 523 9.48 2.75 -23.54
CA LEU A 523 8.09 2.86 -24.00
C LEU A 523 8.04 3.10 -25.51
N GLY A 524 8.84 4.02 -26.03
CA GLY A 524 8.97 4.26 -27.46
C GLY A 524 9.37 2.99 -28.23
N PHE A 525 10.28 2.17 -27.68
CA PHE A 525 10.63 0.87 -28.27
C PHE A 525 9.48 -0.14 -28.18
N MET A 526 8.78 -0.20 -27.06
CA MET A 526 7.63 -1.10 -26.86
C MET A 526 6.46 -0.76 -27.79
N LEU A 527 6.28 0.52 -28.12
CA LEU A 527 5.23 1.00 -29.03
C LEU A 527 5.69 1.03 -30.49
N ALA A 528 6.99 0.95 -30.76
CA ALA A 528 7.52 0.91 -32.11
C ALA A 528 6.96 -0.29 -32.89
N GLY A 529 6.27 0.00 -33.97
CA GLY A 529 5.62 -1.02 -34.79
C GLY A 529 4.17 -1.35 -34.44
N THR A 530 3.58 -0.68 -33.43
CA THR A 530 2.14 -0.74 -33.21
C THR A 530 1.43 -0.02 -34.38
N PRO A 531 0.52 -0.68 -35.08
CA PRO A 531 -0.18 -0.04 -36.19
C PRO A 531 -1.12 1.05 -35.69
N GLU A 532 -1.09 2.19 -36.34
CA GLU A 532 -2.12 3.21 -36.20
C GLU A 532 -3.38 2.72 -36.92
N SER A 533 -4.49 2.61 -36.22
CA SER A 533 -5.76 2.20 -36.79
C SER A 533 -6.84 3.25 -36.60
N ASP A 534 -7.57 3.55 -37.66
CA ASP A 534 -8.79 4.34 -37.60
C ASP A 534 -9.98 3.42 -37.31
N TYR A 535 -10.42 3.41 -36.08
CA TYR A 535 -11.47 2.51 -35.60
C TYR A 535 -12.87 2.93 -36.06
N ASN A 536 -13.08 4.20 -36.37
CA ASN A 536 -14.38 4.70 -36.85
C ASN A 536 -14.84 4.01 -38.13
N SER A 537 -13.90 3.60 -39.00
CA SER A 537 -14.23 2.87 -40.21
C SER A 537 -14.77 1.46 -39.94
N HIS A 538 -14.39 0.84 -38.84
CA HIS A 538 -14.83 -0.50 -38.43
C HIS A 538 -16.11 -0.48 -37.59
N LEU A 539 -16.32 0.53 -36.77
CA LEU A 539 -17.56 0.72 -36.01
C LEU A 539 -18.77 0.97 -36.92
N ALA A 540 -18.59 1.78 -37.95
CA ALA A 540 -19.66 2.06 -38.92
C ALA A 540 -20.18 0.81 -39.65
N THR A 541 -19.38 -0.23 -39.77
CA THR A 541 -19.77 -1.49 -40.42
C THR A 541 -20.44 -2.50 -39.50
N ASN A 542 -20.23 -2.40 -38.17
CA ASN A 542 -20.76 -3.34 -37.19
C ASN A 542 -22.00 -2.82 -36.45
N LEU A 543 -22.33 -1.55 -36.55
CA LEU A 543 -23.52 -0.92 -35.94
C LEU A 543 -24.80 -1.09 -36.84
N THR A 544 -24.89 -2.11 -37.64
CA THR A 544 -26.07 -2.42 -38.47
C THR A 544 -27.24 -3.01 -37.68
N GLY A 545 -27.50 -2.56 -36.51
CA GLY A 545 -28.73 -2.83 -35.77
C GLY A 545 -29.32 -1.50 -35.32
N ASP A 546 -30.59 -1.29 -35.54
CA ASP A 546 -31.46 -0.13 -35.29
C ASP A 546 -31.32 0.63 -33.94
N GLN A 547 -30.12 0.85 -33.48
CA GLN A 547 -29.86 1.65 -32.27
C GLN A 547 -29.28 3.02 -32.67
N THR A 548 -30.18 3.94 -32.91
CA THR A 548 -29.86 5.38 -33.01
C THR A 548 -29.43 5.90 -31.66
N PHE A 549 -28.10 5.96 -31.44
CA PHE A 549 -27.55 6.65 -30.29
C PHE A 549 -27.68 8.15 -30.48
N THR A 550 -28.57 8.79 -29.73
CA THR A 550 -28.61 10.25 -29.60
C THR A 550 -27.56 10.68 -28.55
N MET A 551 -26.30 10.44 -28.84
CA MET A 551 -25.23 11.06 -28.05
C MET A 551 -24.75 12.34 -28.73
N ARG A 552 -24.56 13.36 -27.94
CA ARG A 552 -23.91 14.59 -28.37
C ARG A 552 -22.43 14.29 -28.53
N VAL A 553 -21.92 14.35 -29.74
CA VAL A 553 -20.49 14.22 -30.00
C VAL A 553 -19.84 15.55 -29.63
N ASP A 554 -19.20 15.61 -28.49
CA ASP A 554 -18.55 16.83 -28.02
C ASP A 554 -17.13 16.95 -28.53
N LYS A 555 -16.43 15.81 -28.79
CA LYS A 555 -15.04 15.82 -29.18
C LYS A 555 -14.63 14.56 -29.94
N ASN A 556 -13.89 14.75 -31.00
CA ASN A 556 -13.11 13.67 -31.62
C ASN A 556 -11.78 13.57 -30.88
N LEU A 557 -11.42 12.37 -30.46
CA LEU A 557 -10.12 12.06 -29.91
C LEU A 557 -9.22 11.58 -31.05
N PRO A 558 -8.21 12.37 -31.45
CA PRO A 558 -7.41 12.03 -32.63
C PRO A 558 -6.59 10.75 -32.43
N TYR A 559 -6.04 10.55 -31.22
CA TYR A 559 -5.23 9.39 -30.89
C TYR A 559 -5.47 8.97 -29.46
N ILE A 560 -5.70 7.67 -29.26
CA ILE A 560 -5.76 7.01 -27.96
C ILE A 560 -4.90 5.76 -28.00
N GLU A 561 -4.01 5.63 -27.07
CA GLU A 561 -3.25 4.42 -26.82
C GLU A 561 -4.02 3.53 -25.84
N ILE A 562 -4.41 2.33 -26.28
CA ILE A 562 -5.08 1.39 -25.39
C ILE A 562 -4.04 0.53 -24.68
N ILE A 563 -3.78 0.84 -23.42
CA ILE A 563 -2.76 0.16 -22.63
C ILE A 563 -3.30 -1.15 -22.05
N GLU A 564 -4.54 -1.16 -21.59
CA GLU A 564 -5.16 -2.34 -21.03
C GLU A 564 -6.66 -2.36 -21.28
N ASN A 565 -7.13 -3.49 -21.80
CA ASN A 565 -8.56 -3.78 -21.81
C ASN A 565 -8.93 -4.31 -20.42
N THR A 566 -9.67 -3.51 -19.65
CA THR A 566 -10.14 -3.84 -18.32
C THR A 566 -11.55 -4.39 -18.33
N GLY A 567 -12.24 -4.25 -19.48
CA GLY A 567 -13.62 -4.66 -19.65
C GLY A 567 -13.70 -6.12 -20.04
N SER A 568 -14.27 -6.91 -19.19
CA SER A 568 -15.10 -8.01 -19.60
C SER A 568 -16.54 -7.59 -19.36
N GLU A 569 -17.48 -8.08 -20.15
CA GLU A 569 -18.93 -7.92 -19.92
C GLU A 569 -19.33 -8.21 -18.48
N HIS A 570 -18.51 -8.95 -17.75
CA HIS A 570 -18.73 -9.39 -16.38
C HIS A 570 -18.20 -8.43 -15.32
N THR A 571 -17.22 -7.58 -15.66
CA THR A 571 -16.53 -6.77 -14.64
C THR A 571 -17.24 -5.45 -14.35
N PHE A 572 -17.75 -4.79 -15.40
CA PHE A 572 -18.32 -3.46 -15.26
C PHE A 572 -19.86 -3.44 -15.15
N ALA A 573 -20.56 -4.16 -16.01
CA ALA A 573 -22.02 -4.16 -16.04
C ALA A 573 -22.69 -4.60 -14.72
N PRO A 574 -22.21 -5.62 -13.98
CA PRO A 574 -22.77 -5.98 -12.69
C PRO A 574 -22.55 -4.95 -11.59
N MET A 575 -21.47 -4.16 -11.66
CA MET A 575 -21.17 -3.14 -10.63
C MET A 575 -22.07 -1.92 -10.75
N VAL A 576 -22.31 -1.46 -11.97
CA VAL A 576 -23.17 -0.30 -12.24
C VAL A 576 -24.65 -0.63 -12.03
N ARG A 577 -25.03 -1.89 -12.25
CA ARG A 577 -26.43 -2.36 -12.16
C ARG A 577 -26.82 -3.01 -10.84
N LYS A 578 -25.92 -3.14 -9.88
CA LYS A 578 -26.31 -3.61 -8.55
C LYS A 578 -27.20 -2.56 -7.91
N GLU A 579 -28.49 -2.90 -7.80
CA GLU A 579 -29.53 -2.07 -7.19
C GLU A 579 -29.20 -1.58 -5.76
N ASN A 580 -28.21 -2.21 -5.12
CA ASN A 580 -27.75 -1.93 -3.77
C ASN A 580 -26.40 -1.19 -3.71
N PHE A 581 -25.85 -0.76 -4.83
CA PHE A 581 -24.61 0.03 -4.81
C PHE A 581 -24.95 1.49 -4.51
N VAL A 582 -25.01 1.83 -3.23
CA VAL A 582 -25.19 3.21 -2.79
C VAL A 582 -23.82 3.88 -2.80
N ILE A 583 -23.58 4.68 -3.83
CA ILE A 583 -22.43 5.61 -3.83
C ILE A 583 -22.70 6.61 -2.70
N PRO A 584 -21.78 6.75 -1.73
CA PRO A 584 -21.95 7.74 -0.67
C PRO A 584 -22.22 9.13 -1.26
N GLU A 585 -23.18 9.84 -0.70
CA GLU A 585 -23.62 11.16 -1.19
C GLU A 585 -22.46 12.15 -1.34
N TRP A 586 -21.47 12.08 -0.44
CA TRP A 586 -20.28 12.92 -0.52
C TRP A 586 -19.40 12.61 -1.76
N ILE A 587 -19.41 11.37 -2.27
CA ILE A 587 -18.76 11.01 -3.52
C ILE A 587 -19.54 11.57 -4.70
N ARG A 588 -20.87 11.54 -4.66
CA ARG A 588 -21.74 12.15 -5.69
C ARG A 588 -21.56 13.66 -5.78
N GLN A 589 -21.50 14.33 -4.62
CA GLN A 589 -21.33 15.79 -4.57
C GLN A 589 -19.94 16.26 -5.01
N TYR A 590 -18.91 15.47 -4.78
CA TYR A 590 -17.54 15.81 -5.13
C TYR A 590 -17.21 15.58 -6.60
N TYR A 591 -17.85 14.59 -7.18
CA TYR A 591 -17.63 14.16 -8.53
C TYR A 591 -19.01 13.99 -9.16
N ASN A 592 -19.45 14.88 -10.00
CA ASN A 592 -20.62 14.70 -10.89
C ASN A 592 -20.43 13.46 -11.83
N PHE A 593 -19.71 12.47 -11.35
CA PHE A 593 -18.92 11.46 -12.01
C PHE A 593 -19.72 10.22 -12.41
N TRP A 594 -20.99 10.11 -11.96
CA TRP A 594 -21.65 8.81 -11.96
C TRP A 594 -22.97 8.80 -12.71
N GLU A 595 -23.18 9.75 -13.57
CA GLU A 595 -24.11 9.53 -14.67
C GLU A 595 -23.41 8.68 -15.75
N PHE A 596 -23.02 7.46 -15.36
CA PHE A 596 -22.82 6.43 -16.36
C PHE A 596 -24.15 6.28 -17.07
N PRO A 597 -24.18 6.35 -18.40
CA PRO A 597 -25.40 6.04 -19.12
C PRO A 597 -25.82 4.63 -18.69
N ASP A 598 -27.03 4.50 -18.18
CA ASP A 598 -27.67 3.21 -17.86
C ASP A 598 -27.90 2.38 -19.15
N ASP A 599 -27.02 2.56 -20.11
CA ASP A 599 -27.18 2.02 -21.44
C ASP A 599 -26.45 0.68 -21.55
N PRO A 600 -27.22 -0.43 -21.70
CA PRO A 600 -26.64 -1.75 -21.91
C PRO A 600 -25.76 -1.88 -23.18
N SER A 601 -25.72 -0.84 -24.00
CA SER A 601 -24.92 -0.81 -25.22
C SER A 601 -23.44 -0.62 -25.00
N TYR A 602 -23.00 -0.19 -23.80
CA TYR A 602 -21.60 0.01 -23.44
C TYR A 602 -21.12 -0.99 -22.38
N PRO A 603 -20.99 -2.27 -22.72
CA PRO A 603 -20.57 -3.29 -21.75
C PRO A 603 -19.07 -3.30 -21.48
N ILE A 604 -18.27 -2.55 -22.26
CA ILE A 604 -16.81 -2.58 -22.19
C ILE A 604 -16.29 -1.28 -21.65
N LEU A 605 -15.43 -1.37 -20.64
CA LEU A 605 -14.68 -0.24 -20.11
C LEU A 605 -13.20 -0.47 -20.38
N LEU A 606 -12.59 0.45 -21.08
CA LEU A 606 -11.18 0.45 -21.41
C LEU A 606 -10.49 1.60 -20.69
N ARG A 607 -9.20 1.43 -20.47
CA ARG A 607 -8.31 2.48 -20.07
C ARG A 607 -7.37 2.78 -21.21
N GLY A 608 -7.25 4.05 -21.55
CA GLY A 608 -6.38 4.53 -22.58
C GLY A 608 -5.53 5.69 -22.10
N TYR A 609 -4.49 5.98 -22.85
CA TYR A 609 -3.67 7.16 -22.69
C TYR A 609 -3.85 8.06 -23.91
N ASP A 610 -4.40 9.25 -23.70
CA ASP A 610 -4.56 10.25 -24.77
C ASP A 610 -3.21 10.89 -25.07
N THR A 611 -2.63 10.52 -26.19
CA THR A 611 -1.30 11.01 -26.60
C THR A 611 -1.29 12.51 -26.96
N THR A 612 -2.45 13.13 -27.14
CA THR A 612 -2.57 14.57 -27.42
C THR A 612 -2.54 15.41 -26.16
N THR A 613 -3.24 14.97 -25.11
CA THR A 613 -3.34 15.68 -23.85
C THR A 613 -2.39 15.15 -22.78
N ASN A 614 -1.70 14.05 -23.06
CA ASN A 614 -0.85 13.31 -22.12
C ASN A 614 -1.60 12.92 -20.83
N GLN A 615 -2.84 12.43 -20.98
CA GLN A 615 -3.69 12.08 -19.84
C GLN A 615 -4.27 10.68 -19.99
N THR A 616 -4.34 9.96 -18.87
CA THR A 616 -5.12 8.72 -18.82
C THR A 616 -6.60 9.04 -18.90
N VAL A 617 -7.33 8.27 -19.71
CA VAL A 617 -8.77 8.40 -19.93
C VAL A 617 -9.44 7.05 -19.78
N LEU A 618 -10.71 7.05 -19.39
CA LEU A 618 -11.58 5.89 -19.43
C LEU A 618 -12.45 5.95 -20.69
N ILE A 619 -12.68 4.80 -21.29
CA ILE A 619 -13.42 4.69 -22.54
C ILE A 619 -14.52 3.66 -22.36
N LEU A 620 -15.76 4.08 -22.45
CA LEU A 620 -16.92 3.23 -22.55
C LEU A 620 -17.09 2.82 -24.01
N ALA A 621 -17.12 1.51 -24.28
CA ALA A 621 -17.13 1.00 -25.62
C ALA A 621 -18.26 -0.02 -25.85
N PRO A 622 -18.86 -0.04 -27.08
CA PRO A 622 -19.83 -1.05 -27.46
C PRO A 622 -19.18 -2.41 -27.66
N ARG A 623 -20.00 -3.49 -27.72
CA ARG A 623 -19.53 -4.89 -27.90
C ARG A 623 -18.73 -5.04 -29.15
N GLY A 624 -18.37 -4.52 -29.94
CA GLY A 624 -17.49 -4.69 -31.14
C GLY A 624 -16.18 -3.95 -31.03
N PHE A 625 -16.07 -3.06 -30.06
CA PHE A 625 -14.87 -2.26 -29.84
C PHE A 625 -13.87 -3.04 -28.99
N ILE A 626 -13.02 -3.82 -29.63
CA ILE A 626 -11.97 -4.60 -28.95
C ILE A 626 -10.64 -4.26 -29.64
N PRO A 627 -10.05 -3.10 -29.33
CA PRO A 627 -8.73 -2.79 -29.85
C PRO A 627 -7.69 -3.72 -29.23
N GLU A 628 -6.66 -4.02 -29.98
CA GLU A 628 -5.52 -4.75 -29.45
C GLU A 628 -4.79 -3.91 -28.39
N LYS A 629 -4.23 -4.58 -27.40
CA LYS A 629 -3.44 -3.93 -26.37
C LYS A 629 -2.29 -3.15 -27.02
N ARG A 630 -2.09 -1.92 -26.58
CA ARG A 630 -1.05 -0.99 -27.07
C ARG A 630 -1.22 -0.56 -28.52
N GLN A 631 -2.41 -0.59 -29.00
CA GLN A 631 -2.72 -0.05 -30.32
C GLN A 631 -3.01 1.44 -30.19
N ILE A 632 -2.45 2.23 -31.09
CA ILE A 632 -2.85 3.63 -31.26
C ILE A 632 -4.10 3.64 -32.14
N VAL A 633 -5.18 4.19 -31.59
CA VAL A 633 -6.48 4.22 -32.28
C VAL A 633 -7.03 5.65 -32.32
N THR A 634 -7.71 5.97 -33.38
CA THR A 634 -8.50 7.21 -33.51
C THR A 634 -9.97 6.86 -33.53
N PHE A 635 -10.78 7.53 -32.74
CA PHE A 635 -12.22 7.33 -32.73
C PHE A 635 -12.97 8.59 -32.31
N SER A 636 -14.24 8.64 -32.63
CA SER A 636 -15.15 9.69 -32.14
C SER A 636 -15.68 9.27 -30.78
N ALA A 637 -15.75 10.22 -29.85
CA ALA A 637 -16.26 9.95 -28.52
C ALA A 637 -16.92 11.21 -27.91
N THR A 638 -17.89 10.96 -27.05
CA THR A 638 -18.52 11.99 -26.23
C THR A 638 -17.98 11.91 -24.81
N CYS A 639 -17.56 13.03 -24.24
CA CYS A 639 -17.16 13.06 -22.85
C CYS A 639 -18.40 13.06 -21.94
N THR A 640 -18.53 12.02 -21.12
CA THR A 640 -19.70 11.84 -20.24
C THR A 640 -19.58 12.57 -18.92
N ASN A 641 -18.36 12.88 -18.50
CA ASN A 641 -18.07 13.52 -17.21
C ASN A 641 -17.13 14.72 -17.33
N CYS A 642 -17.02 15.33 -18.50
CA CYS A 642 -16.21 16.54 -18.62
C CYS A 642 -16.97 17.70 -17.97
N PRO A 643 -16.54 18.19 -16.81
CA PRO A 643 -17.07 19.43 -16.25
C PRO A 643 -16.64 20.59 -17.13
N ASP A 644 -17.43 21.65 -17.10
CA ASP A 644 -17.00 22.93 -17.61
C ASP A 644 -15.65 23.28 -16.99
N ALA A 645 -14.64 23.29 -17.79
CA ALA A 645 -13.23 23.72 -17.73
C ALA A 645 -12.48 23.93 -16.39
N GLU A 646 -13.07 23.90 -15.22
CA GLU A 646 -12.45 24.40 -13.98
C GLU A 646 -11.97 23.33 -12.98
N PHE A 647 -12.33 22.05 -13.15
CA PHE A 647 -11.80 20.98 -12.28
C PHE A 647 -11.23 19.84 -13.13
N PRO A 648 -9.94 19.58 -13.06
CA PRO A 648 -9.38 18.35 -13.58
C PRO A 648 -9.81 17.21 -12.64
N GLY A 649 -10.98 16.64 -12.87
CA GLY A 649 -11.33 15.34 -12.30
C GLY A 649 -10.26 14.32 -12.69
N PRO A 650 -9.95 13.34 -11.83
CA PRO A 650 -8.79 12.47 -12.04
C PRO A 650 -8.83 11.65 -13.33
N LEU A 651 -9.99 11.35 -13.87
CA LEU A 651 -10.11 10.60 -15.11
C LEU A 651 -11.31 11.09 -15.91
N ARG A 652 -11.09 11.44 -17.17
CA ARG A 652 -12.16 11.72 -18.11
C ARG A 652 -12.74 10.42 -18.65
N ILE A 653 -14.06 10.35 -18.76
CA ILE A 653 -14.77 9.21 -19.31
C ILE A 653 -15.33 9.61 -20.67
N TYR A 654 -14.95 8.85 -21.68
CA TYR A 654 -15.43 9.04 -23.04
C TYR A 654 -16.24 7.82 -23.47
N ALA A 655 -17.42 8.05 -24.02
CA ALA A 655 -18.21 7.02 -24.67
C ALA A 655 -17.93 7.03 -26.18
N VAL A 656 -17.59 5.88 -26.75
CA VAL A 656 -17.34 5.73 -28.19
C VAL A 656 -18.65 5.90 -28.92
N THR A 657 -18.68 6.79 -29.88
CA THR A 657 -19.86 7.09 -30.71
C THR A 657 -19.80 6.40 -32.06
#